data_4aa59044928703618e30c0a4dab88bf1
#
_entry.id   4aa59044928703618e30c0a4dab88bf1
#
_cell.length_a   1.000
_cell.length_b   1.000
_cell.length_c   1.000
_cell.angle_alpha   90.00
_cell.angle_beta   90.00
_cell.angle_gamma   90.00
#
_symmetry.space_group_name_H-M   'P 1'
#
loop_
_entity.id
_entity.type
_entity.pdbx_description
1 polymer ?
#
loop_
_entity_poly.entity_id
_entity_poly.type
_entity_poly.pdbx_seq_one_letter_code
_entity_poly.pdbx_strand_id
1 'polypeptide(L)'
;MNREEAKKKAEALVARMTLEEKASQLRYDAPAIKRLGIPAYNWWNEGLHGVARAGQATVFPQAIGMAAAFDRKSVAEMAGIVATEGRAKYNAYSVNGDRDIYKGLTFWSPNVNIFRDPRWGRGHETYGEDPYLTKELGVSFVKALQGNGDTMKAAACAKHFAVHSGPEALRHEFDAEASAKDMEETYLPAFEGLVKEAKVEAVMGAYNRTNGEPCCGSPTLQKKLRGEWKFQGHFVSDCWAIRDFHEHHMVTDTAVESAALAINNGCDLNCGNTYLHIMKAYEKGLVTEETITRAAVRLFTTRYLLGLFDGSEYDNLSYLEVESPRHLDAAEKAAEKSFVLLKNNGILPLDKEKLKTIGIIGPNADSRQAMIGNYHGTASRYITIQEGIQDYVGDDVRILTSRGCDLFRDRTEHLAFTRDRIAEAKVVAENSDVVILCMGLDETLEGEEGDTGNSYVSGDKEDIELLGVQRELMEAIADTGKPAVFCLLAGSDLDLKYAAEKFDAVMMLWYPGCQGGKAAAKVLFGEISPSGKLPVTFYESLEELPDFTDYSMKGRTYRYMERKAQFPFGYGLTYSKVAVDKAEVKTCGQKINVEVEVQNNGAYDTEDVVQIYVKNIDSKNAIPNPMLAGFQRIFLKAGECRKIEIPIWEKAFTVVDETGKRMEEGKKFEIYAGCSQPDEKSKELTGIMPVKIIWEK
;
A
#
# COMPACT_ATOMS: atom_id res chain seq x y z
N MET A 1 -14.92 -25.68 4.40
CA MET A 1 -16.36 -25.46 4.06
C MET A 1 -16.46 -24.62 2.80
N ASN A 2 -17.22 -25.03 1.79
CA ASN A 2 -17.41 -24.21 0.60
C ASN A 2 -18.49 -23.13 0.82
N ARG A 3 -18.53 -22.10 -0.05
CA ARG A 3 -19.45 -20.97 0.08
C ARG A 3 -20.93 -21.34 0.03
N GLU A 4 -21.32 -22.27 -0.82
CA GLU A 4 -22.73 -22.70 -0.94
C GLU A 4 -23.21 -23.38 0.34
N GLU A 5 -22.38 -24.19 0.96
CA GLU A 5 -22.65 -24.83 2.25
C GLU A 5 -22.74 -23.79 3.37
N ALA A 6 -21.77 -22.86 3.44
CA ALA A 6 -21.79 -21.76 4.40
C ALA A 6 -23.05 -20.90 4.26
N LYS A 7 -23.46 -20.60 3.02
CA LYS A 7 -24.67 -19.83 2.73
C LYS A 7 -25.93 -20.56 3.21
N LYS A 8 -26.06 -21.87 2.95
CA LYS A 8 -27.22 -22.65 3.43
C LYS A 8 -27.30 -22.65 4.96
N LYS A 9 -26.17 -22.78 5.65
CA LYS A 9 -26.13 -22.70 7.12
C LYS A 9 -26.52 -21.31 7.60
N ALA A 10 -26.02 -20.26 6.94
CA ALA A 10 -26.38 -18.86 7.24
C ALA A 10 -27.88 -18.61 7.05
N GLU A 11 -28.47 -19.06 5.94
CA GLU A 11 -29.91 -18.97 5.67
C GLU A 11 -30.73 -19.64 6.77
N ALA A 12 -30.35 -20.88 7.15
CA ALA A 12 -31.04 -21.62 8.22
C ALA A 12 -30.93 -20.93 9.60
N LEU A 13 -29.78 -20.32 9.91
CA LEU A 13 -29.58 -19.62 11.17
C LEU A 13 -30.34 -18.30 11.20
N VAL A 14 -30.25 -17.48 10.12
CA VAL A 14 -30.91 -16.17 9.99
C VAL A 14 -32.43 -16.32 9.96
N ALA A 15 -32.98 -17.40 9.41
CA ALA A 15 -34.44 -17.69 9.45
C ALA A 15 -34.99 -17.86 10.87
N ARG A 16 -34.14 -18.15 11.84
CA ARG A 16 -34.53 -18.28 13.28
C ARG A 16 -34.48 -16.95 14.05
N MET A 17 -33.96 -15.88 13.41
CA MET A 17 -33.87 -14.55 14.01
C MET A 17 -35.16 -13.77 13.86
N THR A 18 -35.48 -12.92 14.83
CA THR A 18 -36.50 -11.86 14.63
C THR A 18 -35.98 -10.81 13.68
N LEU A 19 -36.85 -9.95 13.17
CA LEU A 19 -36.45 -8.89 12.27
C LEU A 19 -35.48 -7.90 12.94
N GLU A 20 -35.74 -7.55 14.20
CA GLU A 20 -34.86 -6.69 15.02
C GLU A 20 -33.49 -7.33 15.25
N GLU A 21 -33.45 -8.64 15.47
CA GLU A 21 -32.19 -9.37 15.60
C GLU A 21 -31.41 -9.35 14.28
N LYS A 22 -32.07 -9.58 13.12
CA LYS A 22 -31.42 -9.46 11.82
C LYS A 22 -30.85 -8.05 11.62
N ALA A 23 -31.64 -7.02 11.88
CA ALA A 23 -31.23 -5.61 11.74
C ALA A 23 -30.04 -5.26 12.66
N SER A 24 -30.04 -5.79 13.89
CA SER A 24 -28.95 -5.54 14.84
C SER A 24 -27.59 -6.06 14.40
N GLN A 25 -27.55 -7.06 13.51
CA GLN A 25 -26.32 -7.67 13.01
C GLN A 25 -25.68 -6.90 11.82
N LEU A 26 -26.36 -5.88 11.29
CA LEU A 26 -25.89 -5.13 10.11
C LEU A 26 -24.94 -3.98 10.44
N ARG A 27 -24.47 -3.91 11.69
CA ARG A 27 -23.49 -2.92 12.13
C ARG A 27 -22.16 -3.59 12.49
N TYR A 28 -21.10 -2.80 12.43
CA TYR A 28 -19.75 -3.27 12.72
C TYR A 28 -19.60 -3.86 14.13
N ASP A 29 -20.37 -3.38 15.10
CA ASP A 29 -20.42 -3.81 16.50
C ASP A 29 -21.61 -4.77 16.75
N ALA A 30 -21.73 -5.83 15.98
CA ALA A 30 -22.83 -6.78 16.03
C ALA A 30 -23.02 -7.40 17.42
N PRO A 31 -24.16 -7.20 18.11
CA PRO A 31 -24.40 -7.72 19.46
C PRO A 31 -24.59 -9.24 19.47
N ALA A 32 -24.44 -9.84 20.65
CA ALA A 32 -24.75 -11.25 20.86
C ALA A 32 -26.26 -11.51 20.75
N ILE A 33 -26.66 -12.64 20.15
CA ILE A 33 -28.03 -13.16 20.20
C ILE A 33 -28.03 -14.40 21.10
N LYS A 34 -28.14 -14.15 22.42
CA LYS A 34 -27.96 -15.18 23.45
C LYS A 34 -28.88 -16.37 23.30
N ARG A 35 -30.16 -16.19 22.92
CA ARG A 35 -31.13 -17.30 22.72
C ARG A 35 -30.76 -18.24 21.58
N LEU A 36 -29.92 -17.79 20.62
CA LEU A 36 -29.43 -18.59 19.50
C LEU A 36 -27.98 -19.06 19.68
N GLY A 37 -27.36 -18.71 20.82
CA GLY A 37 -25.96 -19.04 21.08
C GLY A 37 -24.96 -18.28 20.21
N ILE A 38 -25.36 -17.15 19.62
CA ILE A 38 -24.51 -16.35 18.74
C ILE A 38 -23.75 -15.33 19.59
N PRO A 39 -22.40 -15.36 19.61
CA PRO A 39 -21.62 -14.38 20.33
C PRO A 39 -21.60 -13.02 19.60
N ALA A 40 -21.31 -11.95 20.35
CA ALA A 40 -21.01 -10.66 19.76
C ALA A 40 -19.82 -10.78 18.80
N TYR A 41 -19.79 -9.92 17.79
CA TYR A 41 -18.69 -9.88 16.83
C TYR A 41 -18.44 -8.45 16.36
N ASN A 42 -17.18 -8.03 16.39
CA ASN A 42 -16.78 -6.75 15.84
C ASN A 42 -16.11 -6.96 14.47
N TRP A 43 -16.65 -6.29 13.45
CA TRP A 43 -16.21 -6.40 12.07
C TRP A 43 -15.03 -5.50 11.75
N TRP A 44 -14.78 -4.48 12.58
CA TRP A 44 -13.74 -3.50 12.36
C TRP A 44 -12.39 -4.00 12.86
N ASN A 45 -11.59 -4.47 11.93
CA ASN A 45 -10.22 -4.91 12.19
C ASN A 45 -9.33 -4.47 11.02
N GLU A 46 -8.09 -4.12 11.32
CA GLU A 46 -7.13 -3.65 10.35
C GLU A 46 -5.90 -4.54 10.35
N GLY A 47 -5.32 -4.78 9.15
CA GLY A 47 -4.20 -5.70 9.00
C GLY A 47 -3.40 -5.42 7.74
N LEU A 48 -3.11 -4.14 7.47
CA LEU A 48 -2.47 -3.70 6.23
C LEU A 48 -1.01 -4.20 6.12
N HIS A 49 -0.23 -4.04 7.18
CA HIS A 49 1.17 -4.47 7.24
C HIS A 49 1.55 -5.04 8.63
N GLY A 50 0.60 -5.70 9.26
CA GLY A 50 0.60 -6.29 10.60
C GLY A 50 -0.80 -6.18 11.19
N VAL A 51 -1.10 -6.94 12.25
CA VAL A 51 -2.38 -6.79 12.96
C VAL A 51 -2.38 -5.44 13.67
N ALA A 52 -3.26 -4.53 13.24
CA ALA A 52 -3.25 -3.16 13.72
C ALA A 52 -4.09 -2.96 14.98
N ARG A 53 -3.68 -1.98 15.78
CA ARG A 53 -4.41 -1.35 16.90
C ARG A 53 -4.94 -2.34 17.95
N ALA A 54 -4.40 -3.54 17.99
CA ALA A 54 -4.77 -4.60 18.95
C ALA A 54 -3.60 -5.02 19.87
N GLY A 55 -2.70 -4.10 20.16
CA GLY A 55 -1.48 -4.35 20.95
C GLY A 55 -0.37 -4.98 20.12
N GLN A 56 0.40 -5.87 20.74
CA GLN A 56 1.60 -6.44 20.15
C GLN A 56 1.33 -7.19 18.84
N ALA A 57 2.14 -6.91 17.81
CA ALA A 57 2.13 -7.59 16.52
C ALA A 57 3.43 -7.33 15.76
N THR A 58 3.80 -8.23 14.85
CA THR A 58 4.86 -7.95 13.88
C THR A 58 4.47 -6.76 13.00
N VAL A 59 5.32 -5.74 12.94
CA VAL A 59 5.13 -4.56 12.09
C VAL A 59 6.07 -4.66 10.89
N PHE A 60 5.49 -4.93 9.73
CA PHE A 60 6.17 -4.98 8.43
C PHE A 60 6.40 -3.58 7.86
N PRO A 61 7.21 -3.43 6.80
CA PRO A 61 7.20 -2.20 6.03
C PRO A 61 5.78 -1.83 5.59
N GLN A 62 5.49 -0.53 5.53
CA GLN A 62 4.21 -0.04 5.05
C GLN A 62 3.94 -0.50 3.61
N ALA A 63 2.67 -0.54 3.19
CA ALA A 63 2.24 -1.09 1.90
C ALA A 63 3.02 -0.53 0.70
N ILE A 64 3.33 0.77 0.69
CA ILE A 64 4.14 1.40 -0.37
C ILE A 64 5.57 0.85 -0.41
N GLY A 65 6.19 0.58 0.75
CA GLY A 65 7.49 -0.09 0.84
C GLY A 65 7.40 -1.54 0.38
N MET A 66 6.34 -2.26 0.74
CA MET A 66 6.10 -3.62 0.22
C MET A 66 5.92 -3.61 -1.31
N ALA A 67 5.31 -2.56 -1.86
CA ALA A 67 5.18 -2.39 -3.31
C ALA A 67 6.52 -2.13 -3.98
N ALA A 68 7.41 -1.38 -3.34
CA ALA A 68 8.76 -1.12 -3.84
C ALA A 68 9.60 -2.41 -4.01
N ALA A 69 9.28 -3.47 -3.29
CA ALA A 69 9.90 -4.77 -3.51
C ALA A 69 9.50 -5.41 -4.86
N PHE A 70 8.40 -5.04 -5.49
CA PHE A 70 7.86 -5.70 -6.69
C PHE A 70 7.86 -7.24 -6.53
N ASP A 71 7.47 -7.71 -5.36
CA ASP A 71 7.55 -9.13 -4.97
C ASP A 71 6.24 -9.68 -4.42
N ARG A 72 5.51 -10.40 -5.26
CA ARG A 72 4.26 -11.09 -4.90
C ARG A 72 4.43 -12.03 -3.71
N LYS A 73 5.61 -12.67 -3.60
CA LYS A 73 5.89 -13.66 -2.55
C LYS A 73 6.06 -12.99 -1.18
N SER A 74 6.77 -11.87 -1.12
CA SER A 74 6.94 -11.12 0.13
C SER A 74 5.61 -10.57 0.63
N VAL A 75 4.76 -10.04 -0.26
CA VAL A 75 3.40 -9.59 0.11
C VAL A 75 2.53 -10.75 0.58
N ALA A 76 2.60 -11.91 -0.07
CA ALA A 76 1.85 -13.10 0.35
C ALA A 76 2.35 -13.63 1.70
N GLU A 77 3.66 -13.65 1.95
CA GLU A 77 4.23 -14.08 3.24
C GLU A 77 3.77 -13.15 4.38
N MET A 78 3.88 -11.83 4.19
CA MET A 78 3.37 -10.84 5.14
C MET A 78 1.89 -11.06 5.44
N ALA A 79 1.03 -11.13 4.42
CA ALA A 79 -0.41 -11.31 4.62
C ALA A 79 -0.76 -12.64 5.30
N GLY A 80 -0.02 -13.70 5.01
CA GLY A 80 -0.15 -15.00 5.68
C GLY A 80 0.23 -14.94 7.16
N ILE A 81 1.25 -14.16 7.51
CA ILE A 81 1.66 -13.90 8.90
C ILE A 81 0.61 -13.05 9.62
N VAL A 82 0.12 -11.98 8.98
CA VAL A 82 -0.98 -11.15 9.53
C VAL A 82 -2.18 -12.01 9.89
N ALA A 83 -2.60 -12.91 8.99
CA ALA A 83 -3.71 -13.83 9.26
C ALA A 83 -3.39 -14.83 10.39
N THR A 84 -2.14 -15.30 10.52
CA THR A 84 -1.71 -16.20 11.60
C THR A 84 -1.76 -15.48 12.95
N GLU A 85 -1.15 -14.31 13.04
CA GLU A 85 -1.17 -13.51 14.27
C GLU A 85 -2.59 -13.06 14.62
N GLY A 86 -3.39 -12.69 13.61
CA GLY A 86 -4.80 -12.36 13.79
C GLY A 86 -5.61 -13.49 14.41
N ARG A 87 -5.42 -14.73 13.93
CA ARG A 87 -6.04 -15.93 14.50
C ARG A 87 -5.57 -16.19 15.93
N ALA A 88 -4.26 -16.15 16.16
CA ALA A 88 -3.69 -16.37 17.49
C ALA A 88 -4.25 -15.36 18.53
N LYS A 89 -4.37 -14.09 18.14
CA LYS A 89 -4.95 -13.02 18.97
C LYS A 89 -6.45 -13.23 19.19
N TYR A 90 -7.21 -13.52 18.11
CA TYR A 90 -8.64 -13.82 18.21
C TYR A 90 -8.91 -14.97 19.18
N ASN A 91 -8.16 -16.07 19.07
CA ASN A 91 -8.30 -17.22 19.97
C ASN A 91 -8.08 -16.81 21.43
N ALA A 92 -6.97 -16.13 21.73
CA ALA A 92 -6.63 -15.69 23.08
C ALA A 92 -7.64 -14.70 23.68
N TYR A 93 -8.10 -13.72 22.90
CA TYR A 93 -9.05 -12.71 23.38
C TYR A 93 -10.46 -13.29 23.56
N SER A 94 -10.90 -14.15 22.61
CA SER A 94 -12.24 -14.75 22.64
C SER A 94 -12.46 -15.66 23.84
N VAL A 95 -11.43 -16.38 24.30
CA VAL A 95 -11.49 -17.20 25.53
C VAL A 95 -11.72 -16.33 26.77
N ASN A 96 -11.16 -15.11 26.77
CA ASN A 96 -11.37 -14.14 27.84
C ASN A 96 -12.65 -13.30 27.69
N GLY A 97 -13.50 -13.62 26.69
CA GLY A 97 -14.74 -12.89 26.40
C GLY A 97 -14.56 -11.54 25.72
N ASP A 98 -13.33 -11.18 25.34
CA ASP A 98 -13.02 -9.94 24.65
C ASP A 98 -13.22 -10.11 23.13
N ARG A 99 -14.28 -9.47 22.63
CA ARG A 99 -14.70 -9.48 21.20
C ARG A 99 -14.92 -8.07 20.68
N ASP A 100 -14.15 -7.14 21.19
CA ASP A 100 -14.24 -5.72 20.86
C ASP A 100 -13.54 -5.40 19.54
N ILE A 101 -13.51 -4.12 19.16
CA ILE A 101 -12.85 -3.58 17.97
C ILE A 101 -11.39 -4.07 17.86
N TYR A 102 -10.94 -4.33 16.65
CA TYR A 102 -9.59 -4.82 16.29
C TYR A 102 -9.24 -6.25 16.77
N LYS A 103 -10.22 -7.03 17.24
CA LYS A 103 -9.99 -8.38 17.80
C LYS A 103 -10.73 -9.48 17.04
N GLY A 104 -11.30 -9.15 15.89
CA GLY A 104 -11.96 -10.09 14.98
C GLY A 104 -11.05 -10.65 13.90
N LEU A 105 -11.66 -11.26 12.88
CA LEU A 105 -10.99 -11.93 11.77
C LEU A 105 -11.38 -11.38 10.39
N THR A 106 -12.04 -10.23 10.35
CA THR A 106 -12.44 -9.52 9.14
C THR A 106 -11.56 -8.28 9.01
N PHE A 107 -10.46 -8.40 8.25
CA PHE A 107 -9.49 -7.31 8.09
C PHE A 107 -9.88 -6.41 6.92
N TRP A 108 -10.00 -5.10 7.18
CA TRP A 108 -10.33 -4.11 6.16
C TRP A 108 -9.07 -3.67 5.41
N SER A 109 -8.48 -4.64 4.74
CA SER A 109 -7.25 -4.55 3.96
C SER A 109 -7.31 -5.54 2.79
N PRO A 110 -6.66 -5.25 1.65
CA PRO A 110 -5.72 -4.18 1.36
C PRO A 110 -6.39 -2.90 0.81
N ASN A 111 -5.68 -1.77 0.88
CA ASN A 111 -6.02 -0.56 0.15
C ASN A 111 -5.46 -0.66 -1.28
N VAL A 112 -6.35 -0.74 -2.27
CA VAL A 112 -5.98 -0.87 -3.69
C VAL A 112 -6.38 0.35 -4.53
N ASN A 113 -6.58 1.49 -3.89
CA ASN A 113 -6.70 2.77 -4.59
C ASN A 113 -5.38 3.14 -5.25
N ILE A 114 -5.45 3.95 -6.31
CA ILE A 114 -4.29 4.38 -7.08
C ILE A 114 -3.70 5.65 -6.46
N PHE A 115 -2.42 5.63 -6.14
CA PHE A 115 -1.68 6.78 -5.64
C PHE A 115 -1.41 7.77 -6.77
N ARG A 116 -2.46 8.49 -7.22
CA ARG A 116 -2.42 9.37 -8.40
C ARG A 116 -1.77 10.74 -8.15
N ASP A 117 -1.68 11.17 -6.90
CA ASP A 117 -1.19 12.51 -6.53
C ASP A 117 -0.27 12.42 -5.30
N PRO A 118 0.96 12.95 -5.36
CA PRO A 118 1.94 12.84 -4.28
C PRO A 118 1.54 13.55 -2.99
N ARG A 119 0.54 14.45 -3.04
CA ARG A 119 0.02 15.15 -1.86
C ARG A 119 -0.85 14.27 -0.98
N TRP A 120 -1.43 13.20 -1.52
CA TRP A 120 -2.34 12.34 -0.78
C TRP A 120 -1.67 11.61 0.38
N GLY A 121 -2.04 11.96 1.62
CA GLY A 121 -1.44 11.41 2.84
C GLY A 121 -1.60 9.90 3.02
N ARG A 122 -2.72 9.32 2.58
CA ARG A 122 -2.95 7.87 2.61
C ARG A 122 -2.32 7.11 1.44
N GLY A 123 -1.61 7.80 0.57
CA GLY A 123 -0.88 7.15 -0.54
C GLY A 123 0.04 6.03 -0.09
N HIS A 124 0.69 6.18 1.07
CA HIS A 124 1.56 5.16 1.64
C HIS A 124 0.85 3.85 2.04
N GLU A 125 -0.48 3.88 2.21
CA GLU A 125 -1.28 2.67 2.47
C GLU A 125 -1.50 1.81 1.22
N THR A 126 -1.12 2.30 0.03
CA THR A 126 -1.40 1.68 -1.26
C THR A 126 -0.18 0.96 -1.85
N TYR A 127 -0.40 0.24 -2.95
CA TYR A 127 0.69 -0.36 -3.73
C TYR A 127 1.18 0.54 -4.87
N GLY A 128 0.96 1.87 -4.77
CA GLY A 128 1.49 2.85 -5.68
C GLY A 128 0.52 3.29 -6.79
N GLU A 129 1.10 3.78 -7.88
CA GLU A 129 0.35 4.47 -8.94
C GLU A 129 -0.05 3.58 -10.11
N ASP A 130 0.49 2.36 -10.21
CA ASP A 130 0.24 1.48 -11.35
C ASP A 130 -0.88 0.47 -11.08
N PRO A 131 -1.92 0.40 -11.93
CA PRO A 131 -3.05 -0.50 -11.74
C PRO A 131 -2.68 -1.99 -11.83
N TYR A 132 -1.68 -2.37 -12.64
CA TYR A 132 -1.26 -3.76 -12.77
C TYR A 132 -0.45 -4.20 -11.55
N LEU A 133 0.52 -3.41 -11.11
CA LEU A 133 1.28 -3.68 -9.88
C LEU A 133 0.34 -3.80 -8.67
N THR A 134 -0.58 -2.83 -8.52
CA THR A 134 -1.58 -2.82 -7.45
C THR A 134 -2.48 -4.07 -7.49
N LYS A 135 -2.94 -4.47 -8.68
CA LYS A 135 -3.72 -5.70 -8.87
C LYS A 135 -2.93 -6.93 -8.44
N GLU A 136 -1.71 -7.10 -8.91
CA GLU A 136 -0.89 -8.28 -8.66
C GLU A 136 -0.55 -8.45 -7.18
N LEU A 137 -0.15 -7.37 -6.52
CA LEU A 137 0.17 -7.39 -5.09
C LEU A 137 -1.08 -7.54 -4.24
N GLY A 138 -2.17 -6.84 -4.58
CA GLY A 138 -3.45 -6.98 -3.90
C GLY A 138 -4.04 -8.39 -4.00
N VAL A 139 -3.97 -9.03 -5.18
CA VAL A 139 -4.38 -10.44 -5.37
C VAL A 139 -3.54 -11.38 -4.51
N SER A 140 -2.23 -11.15 -4.43
CA SER A 140 -1.32 -11.96 -3.61
C SER A 140 -1.63 -11.80 -2.12
N PHE A 141 -1.88 -10.57 -1.66
CA PHE A 141 -2.30 -10.28 -0.30
C PHE A 141 -3.59 -10.99 0.07
N VAL A 142 -4.66 -10.81 -0.73
CA VAL A 142 -5.98 -11.39 -0.44
C VAL A 142 -5.92 -12.92 -0.37
N LYS A 143 -5.27 -13.56 -1.35
CA LYS A 143 -5.14 -15.04 -1.37
C LYS A 143 -4.43 -15.56 -0.13
N ALA A 144 -3.35 -14.90 0.29
CA ALA A 144 -2.57 -15.34 1.44
C ALA A 144 -3.27 -15.05 2.78
N LEU A 145 -3.92 -13.89 2.91
CA LEU A 145 -4.70 -13.54 4.11
C LEU A 145 -5.88 -14.50 4.30
N GLN A 146 -6.62 -14.79 3.22
CA GLN A 146 -7.77 -15.70 3.28
C GLN A 146 -7.36 -17.16 3.40
N GLY A 147 -6.13 -17.49 3.00
CA GLY A 147 -5.61 -18.85 3.05
C GLY A 147 -6.26 -19.77 2.02
N ASN A 148 -5.78 -21.02 2.02
CA ASN A 148 -6.25 -22.09 1.12
C ASN A 148 -6.69 -23.36 1.87
N GLY A 149 -6.97 -23.23 3.18
CA GLY A 149 -7.44 -24.31 4.03
C GLY A 149 -8.93 -24.64 3.82
N ASP A 150 -9.42 -25.58 4.62
CA ASP A 150 -10.85 -25.92 4.61
C ASP A 150 -11.73 -24.80 5.17
N THR A 151 -11.14 -23.96 6.05
CA THR A 151 -11.76 -22.78 6.62
C THR A 151 -10.99 -21.54 6.14
N MET A 152 -11.70 -20.45 5.89
CA MET A 152 -11.07 -19.15 5.59
C MET A 152 -10.27 -18.67 6.82
N LYS A 153 -8.97 -18.41 6.63
CA LYS A 153 -8.09 -18.06 7.74
C LYS A 153 -8.42 -16.68 8.33
N ALA A 154 -8.64 -15.69 7.46
CA ALA A 154 -9.15 -14.37 7.78
C ALA A 154 -9.89 -13.82 6.55
N ALA A 155 -10.81 -12.90 6.71
CA ALA A 155 -11.50 -12.27 5.59
C ALA A 155 -10.79 -10.98 5.19
N ALA A 156 -10.41 -10.85 3.92
CA ALA A 156 -9.86 -9.63 3.35
C ALA A 156 -10.98 -8.70 2.85
N CYS A 157 -10.67 -7.40 2.76
CA CYS A 157 -11.58 -6.37 2.25
C CYS A 157 -10.84 -5.46 1.27
N ALA A 158 -11.29 -5.44 0.01
CA ALA A 158 -10.78 -4.50 -0.97
C ALA A 158 -11.34 -3.10 -0.70
N LYS A 159 -10.47 -2.10 -0.48
CA LYS A 159 -10.88 -0.74 -0.17
C LYS A 159 -10.06 0.30 -0.95
N HIS A 160 -10.59 1.47 -1.17
CA HIS A 160 -11.96 1.97 -0.93
C HIS A 160 -12.67 2.08 -2.28
N PHE A 161 -13.74 1.33 -2.46
CA PHE A 161 -14.41 1.18 -3.75
C PHE A 161 -15.33 2.39 -4.02
N ALA A 162 -15.08 3.19 -5.09
CA ALA A 162 -14.13 2.84 -6.11
C ALA A 162 -13.05 3.90 -6.35
N VAL A 163 -13.39 5.17 -6.46
CA VAL A 163 -12.48 6.27 -6.86
C VAL A 163 -12.20 7.14 -5.65
N HIS A 164 -11.09 6.86 -4.97
CA HIS A 164 -10.70 7.54 -3.75
C HIS A 164 -9.17 7.66 -3.66
N SER A 165 -8.65 8.89 -3.69
CA SER A 165 -7.21 9.20 -3.54
C SER A 165 -7.00 10.67 -3.18
N GLY A 166 -7.70 11.13 -2.13
CA GLY A 166 -7.65 12.50 -1.62
C GLY A 166 -8.48 13.49 -2.46
N PRO A 167 -8.59 14.73 -2.01
CA PRO A 167 -8.04 15.29 -0.76
C PRO A 167 -8.72 14.76 0.51
N GLU A 168 -7.95 14.47 1.56
CA GLU A 168 -8.49 13.95 2.83
C GLU A 168 -9.40 14.95 3.51
N ALA A 169 -9.06 16.23 3.50
CA ALA A 169 -9.90 17.29 4.09
C ALA A 169 -11.30 17.41 3.47
N LEU A 170 -11.49 16.89 2.26
CA LEU A 170 -12.76 16.96 1.53
C LEU A 170 -13.46 15.59 1.43
N ARG A 171 -12.91 14.54 1.97
CA ARG A 171 -13.34 13.15 1.72
C ARG A 171 -14.83 12.89 2.00
N HIS A 172 -15.42 13.63 2.94
CA HIS A 172 -16.83 13.49 3.34
C HIS A 172 -17.82 14.16 2.39
N GLU A 173 -17.42 15.20 1.67
CA GLU A 173 -18.31 15.97 0.78
C GLU A 173 -17.97 15.87 -0.70
N PHE A 174 -16.80 15.34 -1.01
CA PHE A 174 -16.21 15.34 -2.34
C PHE A 174 -16.96 14.45 -3.35
N ASP A 175 -16.98 14.87 -4.61
CA ASP A 175 -17.41 14.06 -5.74
C ASP A 175 -16.25 13.81 -6.70
N ALA A 176 -15.79 12.57 -6.78
CA ALA A 176 -14.74 12.17 -7.70
C ALA A 176 -15.34 12.02 -9.11
N GLU A 177 -15.21 13.05 -9.94
CA GLU A 177 -15.58 13.01 -11.34
C GLU A 177 -14.50 12.34 -12.17
N ALA A 178 -14.72 11.09 -12.55
CA ALA A 178 -13.82 10.31 -13.37
C ALA A 178 -14.49 9.90 -14.69
N SER A 179 -13.75 10.04 -15.80
CA SER A 179 -14.26 9.59 -17.10
C SER A 179 -14.49 8.07 -17.11
N ALA A 180 -15.40 7.60 -17.97
CA ALA A 180 -15.62 6.16 -18.11
C ALA A 180 -14.33 5.43 -18.54
N LYS A 181 -13.48 6.09 -19.31
CA LYS A 181 -12.16 5.59 -19.71
C LYS A 181 -11.22 5.46 -18.50
N ASP A 182 -11.05 6.51 -17.70
CA ASP A 182 -10.17 6.48 -16.52
C ASP A 182 -10.64 5.47 -15.49
N MET A 183 -11.96 5.32 -15.32
CA MET A 183 -12.54 4.26 -14.48
C MET A 183 -12.03 2.88 -14.89
N GLU A 184 -12.14 2.51 -16.17
CA GLU A 184 -11.80 1.17 -16.68
C GLU A 184 -10.30 0.95 -16.90
N GLU A 185 -9.52 2.01 -17.13
CA GLU A 185 -8.08 1.91 -17.35
C GLU A 185 -7.25 1.99 -16.08
N THR A 186 -7.74 2.75 -15.08
CA THR A 186 -6.93 3.11 -13.90
C THR A 186 -7.58 2.72 -12.58
N TYR A 187 -8.81 3.17 -12.29
CA TYR A 187 -9.37 3.05 -10.94
C TYR A 187 -9.96 1.68 -10.62
N LEU A 188 -10.52 0.96 -11.58
CA LEU A 188 -11.23 -0.30 -11.36
C LEU A 188 -10.40 -1.58 -11.52
N PRO A 189 -9.30 -1.65 -12.30
CA PRO A 189 -8.64 -2.92 -12.59
C PRO A 189 -8.14 -3.71 -11.38
N ALA A 190 -7.66 -3.03 -10.33
CA ALA A 190 -7.22 -3.68 -9.11
C ALA A 190 -8.40 -4.34 -8.38
N PHE A 191 -9.50 -3.63 -8.19
CA PHE A 191 -10.72 -4.20 -7.60
C PHE A 191 -11.26 -5.39 -8.38
N GLU A 192 -11.31 -5.28 -9.72
CA GLU A 192 -11.71 -6.38 -10.58
C GLU A 192 -10.85 -7.62 -10.36
N GLY A 193 -9.52 -7.44 -10.30
CA GLY A 193 -8.57 -8.53 -10.01
C GLY A 193 -8.84 -9.19 -8.65
N LEU A 194 -9.02 -8.38 -7.59
CA LEU A 194 -9.29 -8.91 -6.26
C LEU A 194 -10.61 -9.70 -6.20
N VAL A 195 -11.65 -9.25 -6.91
CA VAL A 195 -12.93 -9.95 -6.98
C VAL A 195 -12.84 -11.23 -7.83
N LYS A 196 -12.28 -11.13 -9.05
CA LYS A 196 -12.30 -12.24 -10.02
C LYS A 196 -11.22 -13.27 -9.77
N GLU A 197 -10.00 -12.85 -9.41
CA GLU A 197 -8.84 -13.75 -9.29
C GLU A 197 -8.59 -14.21 -7.85
N ALA A 198 -8.77 -13.30 -6.87
CA ALA A 198 -8.54 -13.60 -5.45
C ALA A 198 -9.80 -13.99 -4.68
N LYS A 199 -11.00 -13.75 -5.23
CA LYS A 199 -12.28 -14.01 -4.55
C LYS A 199 -12.35 -13.33 -3.19
N VAL A 200 -11.99 -12.05 -3.15
CA VAL A 200 -12.01 -11.23 -1.92
C VAL A 200 -13.37 -11.32 -1.22
N GLU A 201 -13.35 -11.50 0.10
CA GLU A 201 -14.58 -11.75 0.89
C GLU A 201 -15.38 -10.48 1.16
N ALA A 202 -14.72 -9.33 1.25
CA ALA A 202 -15.40 -8.06 1.46
C ALA A 202 -14.93 -6.99 0.47
N VAL A 203 -15.79 -6.01 0.22
CA VAL A 203 -15.47 -4.77 -0.48
C VAL A 203 -16.03 -3.61 0.32
N MET A 204 -15.22 -2.58 0.55
CA MET A 204 -15.62 -1.37 1.28
C MET A 204 -15.86 -0.22 0.32
N GLY A 205 -17.06 0.39 0.38
CA GLY A 205 -17.37 1.62 -0.34
C GLY A 205 -16.64 2.82 0.26
N ALA A 206 -16.13 3.72 -0.60
CA ALA A 206 -15.43 4.91 -0.18
C ALA A 206 -16.36 5.93 0.51
N TYR A 207 -15.75 6.91 1.21
CA TYR A 207 -16.47 8.04 1.81
C TYR A 207 -17.20 8.89 0.78
N ASN A 208 -16.47 9.29 -0.27
CA ASN A 208 -16.90 10.27 -1.26
C ASN A 208 -17.98 9.74 -2.22
N ARG A 209 -18.51 10.63 -3.01
CA ARG A 209 -19.27 10.30 -4.21
C ARG A 209 -18.34 9.97 -5.37
N THR A 210 -18.84 9.19 -6.31
CA THR A 210 -18.20 8.98 -7.62
C THR A 210 -19.24 9.28 -8.69
N ASN A 211 -18.95 10.28 -9.53
CA ASN A 211 -19.84 10.72 -10.60
C ASN A 211 -21.29 10.98 -10.09
N GLY A 212 -21.42 11.69 -8.96
CA GLY A 212 -22.67 12.09 -8.34
C GLY A 212 -23.30 11.06 -7.40
N GLU A 213 -22.90 9.79 -7.43
CA GLU A 213 -23.46 8.73 -6.57
C GLU A 213 -22.57 8.48 -5.33
N PRO A 214 -23.13 8.46 -4.10
CA PRO A 214 -22.38 8.04 -2.91
C PRO A 214 -21.86 6.61 -3.08
N CYS A 215 -20.56 6.38 -2.89
CA CYS A 215 -19.95 5.07 -3.15
C CYS A 215 -20.60 3.94 -2.33
N CYS A 216 -21.01 4.23 -1.08
CA CYS A 216 -21.68 3.25 -0.22
C CYS A 216 -23.16 2.99 -0.57
N GLY A 217 -23.72 3.73 -1.51
CA GLY A 217 -25.11 3.61 -1.96
C GLY A 217 -25.30 3.68 -3.47
N SER A 218 -24.23 3.50 -4.26
CA SER A 218 -24.21 3.64 -5.72
C SER A 218 -24.79 2.41 -6.42
N PRO A 219 -25.92 2.52 -7.15
CA PRO A 219 -26.43 1.45 -7.96
C PRO A 219 -25.50 1.12 -9.14
N THR A 220 -24.80 2.11 -9.70
CA THR A 220 -23.85 1.94 -10.81
C THR A 220 -22.66 1.09 -10.38
N LEU A 221 -22.03 1.41 -9.24
CA LEU A 221 -20.92 0.64 -8.69
C LEU A 221 -21.35 -0.78 -8.29
N GLN A 222 -22.55 -0.96 -7.72
CA GLN A 222 -23.08 -2.28 -7.39
C GLN A 222 -23.40 -3.14 -8.64
N LYS A 223 -23.87 -2.52 -9.72
CA LYS A 223 -24.05 -3.19 -10.99
C LYS A 223 -22.72 -3.71 -11.53
N LYS A 224 -21.66 -2.90 -11.45
CA LYS A 224 -20.29 -3.31 -11.81
C LYS A 224 -19.82 -4.46 -10.92
N LEU A 225 -19.86 -4.29 -9.61
CA LEU A 225 -19.35 -5.23 -8.63
C LEU A 225 -20.09 -6.59 -8.66
N ARG A 226 -21.41 -6.56 -8.46
CA ARG A 226 -22.22 -7.79 -8.35
C ARG A 226 -22.77 -8.25 -9.70
N GLY A 227 -23.12 -7.32 -10.58
CA GLY A 227 -23.68 -7.62 -11.89
C GLY A 227 -22.63 -8.15 -12.87
N GLU A 228 -21.51 -7.43 -13.06
CA GLU A 228 -20.49 -7.77 -14.04
C GLU A 228 -19.40 -8.68 -13.48
N TRP A 229 -18.83 -8.35 -12.32
CA TRP A 229 -17.73 -9.12 -11.72
C TRP A 229 -18.19 -10.33 -10.90
N LYS A 230 -19.50 -10.44 -10.60
CA LYS A 230 -20.11 -11.56 -9.86
C LYS A 230 -19.58 -11.68 -8.42
N PHE A 231 -19.34 -10.57 -7.76
CA PHE A 231 -18.94 -10.52 -6.35
C PHE A 231 -19.98 -11.22 -5.47
N GLN A 232 -19.53 -12.13 -4.61
CA GLN A 232 -20.40 -12.96 -3.77
C GLN A 232 -20.31 -12.64 -2.28
N GLY A 233 -19.29 -11.91 -1.84
CA GLY A 233 -19.07 -11.55 -0.44
C GLY A 233 -19.98 -10.45 0.07
N HIS A 234 -19.67 -9.88 1.21
CA HIS A 234 -20.40 -8.76 1.78
C HIS A 234 -19.79 -7.40 1.38
N PHE A 235 -20.63 -6.38 1.32
CA PHE A 235 -20.22 -5.01 1.06
C PHE A 235 -20.39 -4.18 2.34
N VAL A 236 -19.33 -3.48 2.76
CA VAL A 236 -19.29 -2.65 3.96
C VAL A 236 -19.14 -1.18 3.58
N SER A 237 -19.75 -0.29 4.35
CA SER A 237 -19.47 1.15 4.24
C SER A 237 -18.15 1.49 4.90
N ASP A 238 -17.46 2.52 4.42
CA ASP A 238 -16.47 3.20 5.24
C ASP A 238 -17.11 3.79 6.50
N CYS A 239 -16.30 4.11 7.50
CA CYS A 239 -16.80 4.46 8.83
C CYS A 239 -17.52 5.82 8.80
N TRP A 240 -18.80 5.80 9.15
CA TRP A 240 -19.76 6.91 9.07
C TRP A 240 -20.08 7.41 7.65
N ALA A 241 -19.56 6.83 6.58
CA ALA A 241 -19.81 7.26 5.20
C ALA A 241 -21.30 7.28 4.80
N ILE A 242 -22.16 6.43 5.41
CA ILE A 242 -23.62 6.50 5.14
C ILE A 242 -24.26 7.74 5.79
N ARG A 243 -23.69 8.27 6.86
CA ARG A 243 -24.12 9.53 7.47
C ARG A 243 -23.91 10.71 6.52
N ASP A 244 -22.83 10.66 5.74
CA ASP A 244 -22.50 11.71 4.79
C ASP A 244 -23.59 11.93 3.74
N PHE A 245 -24.43 10.92 3.45
CA PHE A 245 -25.52 11.05 2.47
C PHE A 245 -26.49 12.18 2.79
N HIS A 246 -26.79 12.43 4.07
CA HIS A 246 -27.68 13.51 4.52
C HIS A 246 -26.97 14.68 5.20
N GLU A 247 -25.72 14.50 5.68
CA GLU A 247 -25.00 15.59 6.34
C GLU A 247 -24.09 16.36 5.39
N HIS A 248 -23.54 15.70 4.36
CA HIS A 248 -22.51 16.29 3.47
C HIS A 248 -22.87 16.18 1.98
N HIS A 249 -23.29 15.01 1.51
CA HIS A 249 -23.61 14.80 0.09
C HIS A 249 -24.96 15.39 -0.32
N MET A 250 -25.86 15.60 0.64
CA MET A 250 -27.21 16.13 0.45
C MET A 250 -28.05 15.34 -0.57
N VAL A 251 -27.84 14.01 -0.66
CA VAL A 251 -28.59 13.11 -1.56
C VAL A 251 -29.82 12.48 -0.89
N THR A 252 -29.93 12.61 0.43
CA THR A 252 -31.08 12.24 1.25
C THR A 252 -31.32 13.32 2.31
N ASP A 253 -32.53 13.40 2.85
CA ASP A 253 -32.87 14.42 3.85
C ASP A 253 -32.68 13.94 5.29
N THR A 254 -32.64 12.61 5.53
CA THR A 254 -32.64 12.04 6.87
C THR A 254 -31.77 10.79 6.97
N ALA A 255 -31.26 10.49 8.17
CA ALA A 255 -30.56 9.25 8.47
C ALA A 255 -31.38 7.97 8.13
N VAL A 256 -32.71 8.04 8.22
CA VAL A 256 -33.62 6.93 7.85
C VAL A 256 -33.56 6.65 6.35
N GLU A 257 -33.62 7.70 5.55
CA GLU A 257 -33.48 7.59 4.09
C GLU A 257 -32.09 7.17 3.65
N SER A 258 -31.05 7.68 4.31
CA SER A 258 -29.67 7.26 4.07
C SER A 258 -29.47 5.78 4.34
N ALA A 259 -29.98 5.26 5.47
CA ALA A 259 -29.96 3.84 5.78
C ALA A 259 -30.68 3.01 4.71
N ALA A 260 -31.86 3.47 4.28
CA ALA A 260 -32.66 2.81 3.25
C ALA A 260 -31.94 2.81 1.89
N LEU A 261 -31.38 3.95 1.46
CA LEU A 261 -30.63 4.07 0.21
C LEU A 261 -29.45 3.09 0.17
N ALA A 262 -28.64 3.08 1.23
CA ALA A 262 -27.47 2.23 1.31
C ALA A 262 -27.80 0.74 1.26
N ILE A 263 -28.72 0.25 2.11
CA ILE A 263 -29.05 -1.18 2.18
C ILE A 263 -29.77 -1.70 0.92
N ASN A 264 -30.66 -0.89 0.35
CA ASN A 264 -31.37 -1.23 -0.88
C ASN A 264 -30.41 -1.38 -2.06
N ASN A 265 -29.36 -0.55 -2.11
CA ASN A 265 -28.30 -0.61 -3.11
C ASN A 265 -27.14 -1.54 -2.72
N GLY A 266 -27.31 -2.42 -1.71
CA GLY A 266 -26.43 -3.55 -1.46
C GLY A 266 -25.31 -3.32 -0.46
N CYS A 267 -25.33 -2.25 0.33
CA CYS A 267 -24.47 -2.11 1.50
C CYS A 267 -24.99 -3.02 2.62
N ASP A 268 -24.28 -4.11 2.87
CA ASP A 268 -24.70 -5.16 3.80
C ASP A 268 -24.33 -4.84 5.25
N LEU A 269 -23.25 -4.08 5.46
CA LEU A 269 -22.67 -3.75 6.76
C LEU A 269 -22.37 -2.26 6.88
N ASN A 270 -22.82 -1.63 7.95
CA ASN A 270 -22.48 -0.24 8.26
C ASN A 270 -21.37 -0.14 9.31
N CYS A 271 -20.24 0.47 8.97
CA CYS A 271 -19.35 1.05 9.94
C CYS A 271 -19.91 2.40 10.36
N GLY A 272 -20.36 2.50 11.60
CA GLY A 272 -21.02 3.68 12.15
C GLY A 272 -22.42 3.38 12.72
N ASN A 273 -23.24 4.42 12.86
CA ASN A 273 -24.51 4.36 13.60
C ASN A 273 -25.76 4.52 12.72
N THR A 274 -25.63 4.78 11.42
CA THR A 274 -26.78 5.07 10.54
C THR A 274 -27.75 3.89 10.45
N TYR A 275 -27.26 2.65 10.52
CA TYR A 275 -28.13 1.46 10.52
C TYR A 275 -28.89 1.21 11.82
N LEU A 276 -28.73 2.04 12.86
CA LEU A 276 -29.69 2.11 13.98
C LEU A 276 -31.09 2.50 13.49
N HIS A 277 -31.19 3.15 12.33
CA HIS A 277 -32.45 3.60 11.74
C HIS A 277 -33.09 2.56 10.81
N ILE A 278 -32.53 1.37 10.61
CA ILE A 278 -33.07 0.35 9.69
C ILE A 278 -34.52 -0.06 10.07
N MET A 279 -34.79 -0.30 11.34
CA MET A 279 -36.14 -0.66 11.78
C MET A 279 -37.16 0.45 11.51
N LYS A 280 -36.77 1.72 11.70
CA LYS A 280 -37.62 2.87 11.36
C LYS A 280 -37.83 3.02 9.86
N ALA A 281 -36.82 2.67 9.05
CA ALA A 281 -36.93 2.62 7.59
C ALA A 281 -37.91 1.50 7.15
N TYR A 282 -37.86 0.35 7.81
CA TYR A 282 -38.81 -0.74 7.59
C TYR A 282 -40.25 -0.32 7.94
N GLU A 283 -40.48 0.25 9.11
CA GLU A 283 -41.80 0.76 9.54
C GLU A 283 -42.41 1.80 8.56
N LYS A 284 -41.56 2.60 7.92
CA LYS A 284 -41.93 3.56 6.88
C LYS A 284 -42.11 2.95 5.48
N GLY A 285 -41.87 1.63 5.32
CA GLY A 285 -41.96 0.94 4.04
C GLY A 285 -40.81 1.28 3.05
N LEU A 286 -39.71 1.90 3.52
CA LEU A 286 -38.55 2.24 2.69
C LEU A 286 -37.61 1.06 2.49
N VAL A 287 -37.67 0.04 3.36
CA VAL A 287 -36.85 -1.18 3.33
C VAL A 287 -37.77 -2.38 3.57
N THR A 288 -37.51 -3.51 2.90
CA THR A 288 -38.25 -4.76 3.08
C THR A 288 -37.53 -5.71 4.04
N GLU A 289 -38.26 -6.64 4.67
CA GLU A 289 -37.65 -7.72 5.45
C GLU A 289 -36.69 -8.58 4.59
N GLU A 290 -37.02 -8.80 3.31
CA GLU A 290 -36.15 -9.53 2.39
C GLU A 290 -34.79 -8.86 2.23
N THR A 291 -34.76 -7.53 2.12
CA THR A 291 -33.51 -6.76 2.01
C THR A 291 -32.65 -6.90 3.25
N ILE A 292 -33.26 -6.78 4.45
CA ILE A 292 -32.56 -6.96 5.73
C ILE A 292 -32.03 -8.39 5.87
N THR A 293 -32.87 -9.38 5.52
CA THR A 293 -32.52 -10.82 5.57
C THR A 293 -31.36 -11.13 4.63
N ARG A 294 -31.37 -10.60 3.40
CA ARG A 294 -30.31 -10.77 2.41
C ARG A 294 -28.96 -10.27 2.93
N ALA A 295 -28.92 -9.08 3.53
CA ALA A 295 -27.71 -8.52 4.14
C ALA A 295 -27.21 -9.40 5.30
N ALA A 296 -28.09 -9.79 6.22
CA ALA A 296 -27.77 -10.68 7.32
C ALA A 296 -27.20 -12.02 6.83
N VAL A 297 -27.81 -12.64 5.81
CA VAL A 297 -27.32 -13.92 5.25
C VAL A 297 -25.90 -13.79 4.70
N ARG A 298 -25.57 -12.70 3.99
CA ARG A 298 -24.20 -12.46 3.49
C ARG A 298 -23.19 -12.36 4.63
N LEU A 299 -23.51 -11.60 5.66
CA LEU A 299 -22.65 -11.44 6.84
C LEU A 299 -22.46 -12.77 7.58
N PHE A 300 -23.53 -13.52 7.80
CA PHE A 300 -23.41 -14.83 8.44
C PHE A 300 -22.73 -15.87 7.57
N THR A 301 -22.80 -15.77 6.24
CA THR A 301 -21.99 -16.60 5.33
C THR A 301 -20.50 -16.39 5.57
N THR A 302 -20.04 -15.15 5.70
CA THR A 302 -18.65 -14.84 6.06
C THR A 302 -18.26 -15.44 7.42
N ARG A 303 -19.13 -15.32 8.43
CA ARG A 303 -18.87 -15.88 9.76
C ARG A 303 -18.76 -17.40 9.75
N TYR A 304 -19.57 -18.11 8.93
CA TYR A 304 -19.44 -19.55 8.73
C TYR A 304 -18.15 -19.92 7.98
N LEU A 305 -17.80 -19.18 6.92
CA LEU A 305 -16.53 -19.39 6.21
C LEU A 305 -15.31 -19.24 7.12
N LEU A 306 -15.38 -18.33 8.09
CA LEU A 306 -14.36 -18.14 9.11
C LEU A 306 -14.37 -19.23 10.22
N GLY A 307 -15.31 -20.17 10.20
CA GLY A 307 -15.44 -21.23 11.20
C GLY A 307 -15.89 -20.75 12.58
N LEU A 308 -16.55 -19.59 12.69
CA LEU A 308 -16.89 -18.99 13.99
C LEU A 308 -17.99 -19.75 14.76
N PHE A 309 -18.68 -20.69 14.10
CA PHE A 309 -19.75 -21.49 14.70
C PHE A 309 -19.41 -22.99 14.77
N ASP A 310 -18.63 -23.49 13.81
CA ASP A 310 -18.35 -24.92 13.64
C ASP A 310 -16.91 -25.28 14.04
N GLY A 311 -16.12 -24.30 14.41
CA GLY A 311 -14.68 -24.44 14.67
C GLY A 311 -13.84 -24.45 13.39
N SER A 312 -12.52 -24.39 13.55
CA SER A 312 -11.56 -24.37 12.46
C SER A 312 -10.25 -25.05 12.80
N GLU A 313 -9.48 -25.41 11.78
CA GLU A 313 -8.11 -25.90 11.92
C GLU A 313 -7.17 -24.89 12.59
N TYR A 314 -7.58 -23.62 12.71
CA TYR A 314 -6.80 -22.53 13.30
C TYR A 314 -7.08 -22.29 14.78
N ASP A 315 -8.03 -22.98 15.40
CA ASP A 315 -8.47 -22.74 16.78
C ASP A 315 -7.39 -23.03 17.83
N ASN A 316 -6.37 -23.82 17.46
CA ASN A 316 -5.22 -24.13 18.32
C ASN A 316 -3.99 -23.24 18.10
N LEU A 317 -4.08 -22.21 17.24
CA LEU A 317 -2.98 -21.27 17.09
C LEU A 317 -2.74 -20.51 18.40
N SER A 318 -1.52 -20.65 18.91
CA SER A 318 -1.10 -20.05 20.19
C SER A 318 -0.74 -18.57 20.03
N TYR A 319 -0.91 -17.79 21.08
CA TYR A 319 -0.43 -16.40 21.15
C TYR A 319 1.09 -16.28 20.95
N LEU A 320 1.85 -17.36 21.11
CA LEU A 320 3.30 -17.41 20.83
C LEU A 320 3.66 -17.25 19.36
N GLU A 321 2.68 -17.31 18.46
CA GLU A 321 2.89 -16.93 17.05
C GLU A 321 3.12 -15.43 16.86
N VAL A 322 2.59 -14.59 17.79
CA VAL A 322 2.71 -13.13 17.70
C VAL A 322 4.17 -12.72 17.89
N GLU A 323 4.72 -12.00 16.88
CA GLU A 323 6.14 -11.61 16.83
C GLU A 323 7.11 -12.79 17.04
N SER A 324 6.77 -13.98 16.55
CA SER A 324 7.72 -15.10 16.60
C SER A 324 9.02 -14.74 15.85
N PRO A 325 10.17 -15.35 16.20
CA PRO A 325 11.44 -15.08 15.53
C PRO A 325 11.34 -15.21 14.01
N ARG A 326 10.56 -16.15 13.52
CA ARG A 326 10.30 -16.33 12.08
C ARG A 326 9.55 -15.13 11.47
N HIS A 327 8.60 -14.56 12.20
CA HIS A 327 7.83 -13.41 11.72
C HIS A 327 8.70 -12.15 11.70
N LEU A 328 9.57 -11.95 12.67
CA LEU A 328 10.53 -10.85 12.70
C LEU A 328 11.57 -10.99 11.57
N ASP A 329 12.06 -12.19 11.29
CA ASP A 329 12.96 -12.46 10.15
C ASP A 329 12.27 -12.15 8.80
N ALA A 330 11.00 -12.49 8.65
CA ALA A 330 10.23 -12.14 7.46
C ALA A 330 10.05 -10.60 7.31
N ALA A 331 9.84 -9.87 8.42
CA ALA A 331 9.74 -8.41 8.39
C ALA A 331 11.08 -7.75 8.01
N GLU A 332 12.21 -8.27 8.52
CA GLU A 332 13.55 -7.83 8.13
C GLU A 332 13.80 -8.02 6.63
N LYS A 333 13.56 -9.24 6.10
CA LYS A 333 13.72 -9.54 4.67
C LYS A 333 12.81 -8.70 3.77
N ALA A 334 11.60 -8.39 4.23
CA ALA A 334 10.70 -7.50 3.51
C ALA A 334 11.27 -6.06 3.44
N ALA A 335 11.85 -5.56 4.52
CA ALA A 335 12.52 -4.25 4.55
C ALA A 335 13.76 -4.23 3.64
N GLU A 336 14.61 -5.26 3.67
CA GLU A 336 15.79 -5.39 2.79
C GLU A 336 15.43 -5.23 1.30
N LYS A 337 14.29 -5.80 0.88
CA LYS A 337 13.81 -5.76 -0.51
C LYS A 337 13.11 -4.45 -0.88
N SER A 338 12.65 -3.68 0.11
CA SER A 338 11.86 -2.46 -0.10
C SER A 338 12.72 -1.22 -0.38
N PHE A 339 13.97 -1.21 0.06
CA PHE A 339 14.82 -0.04 -0.04
C PHE A 339 15.26 0.25 -1.46
N VAL A 340 15.11 1.51 -1.86
CA VAL A 340 15.41 1.98 -3.22
C VAL A 340 16.66 2.86 -3.19
N LEU A 341 17.71 2.43 -3.88
CA LEU A 341 18.89 3.26 -4.09
C LEU A 341 18.64 4.18 -5.29
N LEU A 342 18.56 5.48 -5.04
CA LEU A 342 18.24 6.50 -6.05
C LEU A 342 19.49 7.09 -6.70
N LYS A 343 20.59 7.19 -5.93
CA LYS A 343 21.88 7.68 -6.39
C LYS A 343 23.01 7.00 -5.61
N ASN A 344 24.13 6.73 -6.27
CA ASN A 344 25.36 6.28 -5.63
C ASN A 344 26.59 6.67 -6.47
N ASN A 345 27.41 7.56 -5.94
CA ASN A 345 28.68 7.97 -6.57
C ASN A 345 29.85 7.03 -6.22
N GLY A 346 29.54 5.84 -5.70
CA GLY A 346 30.53 4.84 -5.31
C GLY A 346 30.91 4.87 -3.83
N ILE A 347 30.18 5.65 -2.99
CA ILE A 347 30.36 5.62 -1.53
C ILE A 347 29.78 4.34 -0.91
N LEU A 348 28.66 3.86 -1.45
CA LEU A 348 28.03 2.61 -1.00
C LEU A 348 28.47 1.43 -1.86
N PRO A 349 28.66 0.24 -1.25
CA PRO A 349 28.55 -0.04 0.18
C PRO A 349 29.69 0.55 1.01
N LEU A 350 29.41 0.91 2.27
CA LEU A 350 30.39 1.36 3.23
C LEU A 350 31.29 0.20 3.67
N ASP A 351 32.59 0.46 3.78
CA ASP A 351 33.56 -0.49 4.32
C ASP A 351 33.87 -0.15 5.79
N LYS A 352 33.26 -0.90 6.72
CA LYS A 352 33.41 -0.64 8.15
C LYS A 352 34.86 -0.69 8.64
N GLU A 353 35.73 -1.48 8.00
CA GLU A 353 37.14 -1.61 8.37
C GLU A 353 37.94 -0.32 8.08
N LYS A 354 37.43 0.55 7.23
CA LYS A 354 38.03 1.86 6.89
C LYS A 354 37.45 3.01 7.70
N LEU A 355 36.38 2.79 8.44
CA LEU A 355 35.71 3.82 9.21
C LEU A 355 36.11 3.76 10.69
N LYS A 356 36.36 4.94 11.27
CA LYS A 356 36.62 5.10 12.70
C LYS A 356 35.45 5.78 13.41
N THR A 357 34.79 6.68 12.72
CA THR A 357 33.66 7.45 13.26
C THR A 357 32.59 7.64 12.21
N ILE A 358 31.36 7.31 12.55
CA ILE A 358 30.17 7.55 11.72
C ILE A 358 29.30 8.60 12.42
N GLY A 359 28.91 9.65 11.70
CA GLY A 359 27.90 10.61 12.14
C GLY A 359 26.50 10.15 11.71
N ILE A 360 25.59 9.99 12.63
CA ILE A 360 24.18 9.70 12.32
C ILE A 360 23.36 10.91 12.72
N ILE A 361 22.78 11.57 11.73
CA ILE A 361 22.15 12.89 11.89
C ILE A 361 20.73 12.86 11.31
N GLY A 362 19.84 13.62 11.91
CA GLY A 362 18.50 13.87 11.38
C GLY A 362 17.36 13.42 12.30
N PRO A 363 16.17 14.01 12.13
CA PRO A 363 15.02 13.78 13.00
C PRO A 363 14.48 12.34 12.89
N ASN A 364 14.71 11.66 11.77
CA ASN A 364 14.23 10.29 11.53
C ASN A 364 15.27 9.21 11.88
N ALA A 365 16.48 9.57 12.30
CA ALA A 365 17.55 8.61 12.60
C ALA A 365 17.18 7.65 13.74
N ASP A 366 16.60 8.17 14.82
CA ASP A 366 16.16 7.43 16.00
C ASP A 366 14.68 7.70 16.30
N SER A 367 13.83 7.57 15.29
CA SER A 367 12.38 7.79 15.38
C SER A 367 11.60 6.49 15.16
N ARG A 368 10.82 6.09 16.17
CA ARG A 368 9.90 4.94 16.03
C ARG A 368 8.72 5.27 15.12
N GLN A 369 8.23 6.51 15.14
CA GLN A 369 7.13 6.97 14.29
C GLN A 369 7.50 6.89 12.80
N ALA A 370 8.74 7.19 12.45
CA ALA A 370 9.22 7.08 11.07
C ALA A 370 9.38 5.62 10.58
N MET A 371 9.20 4.63 11.48
CA MET A 371 9.30 3.21 11.11
C MET A 371 7.97 2.59 10.70
N ILE A 372 6.83 3.18 11.03
CA ILE A 372 5.54 2.47 11.10
C ILE A 372 4.53 2.87 10.01
N GLY A 373 4.12 4.14 9.90
CA GLY A 373 2.98 4.52 9.04
C GLY A 373 1.62 4.07 9.58
N ASN A 374 0.52 4.36 8.89
CA ASN A 374 -0.83 4.10 9.39
C ASN A 374 -1.19 2.61 9.44
N TYR A 375 -2.14 2.24 10.29
CA TYR A 375 -2.67 0.89 10.50
C TYR A 375 -1.62 -0.12 10.97
N HIS A 376 -0.86 0.24 12.01
CA HIS A 376 0.14 -0.63 12.63
C HIS A 376 -0.32 -1.22 13.97
N GLY A 377 0.29 -2.32 14.37
CA GLY A 377 0.29 -2.81 15.74
C GLY A 377 1.43 -2.17 16.55
N THR A 378 1.71 -2.73 17.71
CA THR A 378 2.84 -2.31 18.54
C THR A 378 3.90 -3.41 18.53
N ALA A 379 5.05 -3.15 17.94
CA ALA A 379 6.16 -4.08 18.02
C ALA A 379 6.78 -4.06 19.43
N SER A 380 7.23 -5.22 19.91
CA SER A 380 7.93 -5.32 21.20
C SER A 380 9.26 -4.56 21.19
N ARG A 381 9.91 -4.48 20.02
CA ARG A 381 11.11 -3.68 19.76
C ARG A 381 11.04 -3.08 18.34
N TYR A 382 11.36 -1.81 18.23
CA TYR A 382 11.63 -1.14 16.96
C TYR A 382 13.14 -0.93 16.84
N ILE A 383 13.75 -1.49 15.83
CA ILE A 383 15.18 -1.24 15.54
C ILE A 383 15.24 -0.04 14.60
N THR A 384 15.51 1.16 15.15
CA THR A 384 15.64 2.40 14.38
C THR A 384 16.88 2.36 13.48
N ILE A 385 17.00 3.28 12.53
CA ILE A 385 18.17 3.33 11.65
C ILE A 385 19.45 3.50 12.48
N GLN A 386 19.43 4.36 13.48
CA GLN A 386 20.54 4.56 14.40
C GLN A 386 20.89 3.27 15.17
N GLU A 387 19.90 2.61 15.79
CA GLU A 387 20.13 1.36 16.54
C GLU A 387 20.68 0.26 15.62
N GLY A 388 20.11 0.10 14.41
CA GLY A 388 20.57 -0.92 13.45
C GLY A 388 22.02 -0.73 13.02
N ILE A 389 22.45 0.51 12.79
CA ILE A 389 23.86 0.81 12.47
C ILE A 389 24.75 0.55 13.70
N GLN A 390 24.34 0.98 14.90
CA GLN A 390 25.09 0.73 16.13
C GLN A 390 25.28 -0.75 16.40
N ASP A 391 24.20 -1.54 16.29
CA ASP A 391 24.24 -3.00 16.47
C ASP A 391 25.16 -3.67 15.44
N TYR A 392 25.18 -3.16 14.19
CA TYR A 392 25.97 -3.75 13.08
C TYR A 392 27.46 -3.48 13.23
N VAL A 393 27.86 -2.25 13.56
CA VAL A 393 29.27 -1.88 13.64
C VAL A 393 29.92 -2.26 14.99
N GLY A 394 29.12 -2.44 16.04
CA GLY A 394 29.58 -2.78 17.37
C GLY A 394 30.46 -1.70 18.00
N ASP A 395 31.45 -2.14 18.79
CA ASP A 395 32.40 -1.24 19.51
C ASP A 395 33.59 -0.81 18.65
N ASP A 396 33.73 -1.34 17.45
CA ASP A 396 34.92 -1.08 16.58
C ASP A 396 34.85 0.29 15.91
N VAL A 397 33.67 0.85 15.72
CA VAL A 397 33.44 2.13 15.08
C VAL A 397 32.67 3.06 16.02
N ARG A 398 33.22 4.24 16.26
CA ARG A 398 32.58 5.26 17.08
C ARG A 398 31.35 5.84 16.37
N ILE A 399 30.21 5.90 17.04
CA ILE A 399 29.03 6.59 16.56
C ILE A 399 28.90 7.95 17.26
N LEU A 400 28.73 9.00 16.47
CA LEU A 400 28.33 10.33 16.92
C LEU A 400 26.93 10.62 16.38
N THR A 401 26.05 11.18 17.21
CA THR A 401 24.67 11.41 16.83
C THR A 401 24.24 12.85 17.06
N SER A 402 23.35 13.34 16.22
CA SER A 402 22.63 14.61 16.47
C SER A 402 21.26 14.53 15.78
N ARG A 403 20.22 14.94 16.48
CA ARG A 403 18.90 15.12 15.85
C ARG A 403 18.93 16.21 14.75
N GLY A 404 19.82 17.22 14.88
CA GLY A 404 20.04 18.29 13.93
C GLY A 404 18.90 19.29 13.82
N CYS A 405 17.66 18.82 13.73
CA CYS A 405 16.44 19.62 13.73
C CYS A 405 15.24 18.83 14.25
N ASP A 406 14.12 19.49 14.49
CA ASP A 406 12.83 18.82 14.64
C ASP A 406 12.28 18.40 13.28
N LEU A 407 11.33 17.47 13.25
CA LEU A 407 10.76 16.93 12.02
C LEU A 407 9.99 18.00 11.21
N PHE A 408 9.26 18.89 11.90
CA PHE A 408 8.41 19.92 11.27
C PHE A 408 8.46 21.28 11.97
N ARG A 409 8.98 21.35 13.20
CA ARG A 409 9.10 22.59 13.96
C ARG A 409 10.42 23.29 13.65
N ASP A 410 10.52 24.57 14.03
CA ASP A 410 11.71 25.37 13.85
C ASP A 410 12.79 25.14 14.94
N ARG A 411 12.45 24.36 15.99
CA ARG A 411 13.34 24.05 17.12
C ARG A 411 13.01 22.68 17.72
N THR A 412 14.00 22.02 18.32
CA THR A 412 13.81 20.74 19.02
C THR A 412 13.41 20.91 20.48
N GLU A 413 13.84 21.99 21.12
CA GLU A 413 13.59 22.30 22.53
C GLU A 413 12.71 23.53 22.70
N HIS A 414 11.69 23.47 23.54
CA HIS A 414 10.73 24.55 23.72
C HIS A 414 11.34 25.90 24.16
N LEU A 415 12.40 25.85 24.97
CA LEU A 415 13.06 27.05 25.49
C LEU A 415 14.32 27.46 24.72
N ALA A 416 14.63 26.77 23.62
CA ALA A 416 15.76 27.09 22.76
C ALA A 416 15.40 28.11 21.68
N PHE A 417 16.42 28.67 21.04
CA PHE A 417 16.26 29.46 19.83
C PHE A 417 15.92 28.57 18.63
N THR A 418 15.38 29.13 17.57
CA THR A 418 15.20 28.45 16.29
C THR A 418 16.53 27.87 15.82
N ARG A 419 16.46 26.71 15.17
CA ARG A 419 17.65 25.99 14.64
C ARG A 419 18.65 25.56 15.72
N ASP A 420 18.15 25.25 16.90
CA ASP A 420 18.94 25.02 18.14
C ASP A 420 19.96 23.87 18.03
N ARG A 421 19.78 22.92 17.07
CA ARG A 421 20.64 21.74 16.92
C ARG A 421 21.49 21.71 15.64
N ILE A 422 21.35 22.67 14.72
CA ILE A 422 22.12 22.67 13.46
C ILE A 422 23.63 22.78 13.72
N ALA A 423 24.03 23.61 14.67
CA ALA A 423 25.46 23.77 15.02
C ALA A 423 26.03 22.45 15.59
N GLU A 424 25.28 21.74 16.42
CA GLU A 424 25.67 20.41 16.94
C GLU A 424 25.81 19.39 15.79
N ALA A 425 24.87 19.38 14.86
CA ALA A 425 24.92 18.49 13.69
C ALA A 425 26.18 18.75 12.83
N LYS A 426 26.57 20.01 12.64
CA LYS A 426 27.82 20.36 11.95
C LYS A 426 29.04 19.81 12.68
N VAL A 427 29.12 19.99 14.01
CA VAL A 427 30.19 19.43 14.82
C VAL A 427 30.27 17.90 14.70
N VAL A 428 29.13 17.23 14.74
CA VAL A 428 29.08 15.77 14.53
C VAL A 428 29.59 15.41 13.13
N ALA A 429 29.13 16.08 12.08
CA ALA A 429 29.57 15.84 10.72
C ALA A 429 31.08 16.06 10.54
N GLU A 430 31.62 17.21 11.01
CA GLU A 430 33.03 17.58 10.90
C GLU A 430 33.96 16.57 11.58
N ASN A 431 33.50 15.88 12.63
CA ASN A 431 34.25 14.88 13.39
C ASN A 431 33.97 13.42 12.96
N SER A 432 33.30 13.23 11.84
CA SER A 432 32.97 11.91 11.29
C SER A 432 33.70 11.65 9.97
N ASP A 433 33.96 10.37 9.66
CA ASP A 433 34.53 9.94 8.38
C ASP A 433 33.42 9.92 7.29
N VAL A 434 32.21 9.58 7.69
CA VAL A 434 31.01 9.57 6.85
C VAL A 434 29.78 9.97 7.67
N VAL A 435 28.83 10.63 7.02
CA VAL A 435 27.55 11.02 7.63
C VAL A 435 26.41 10.18 7.03
N ILE A 436 25.57 9.64 7.87
CA ILE A 436 24.25 9.06 7.50
C ILE A 436 23.18 10.09 7.93
N LEU A 437 22.55 10.73 6.96
CA LEU A 437 21.57 11.79 7.18
C LEU A 437 20.16 11.26 6.97
N CYS A 438 19.41 11.07 8.07
CA CYS A 438 18.06 10.49 8.05
C CYS A 438 17.00 11.58 8.23
N MET A 439 16.21 11.81 7.19
CA MET A 439 15.23 12.90 7.13
C MET A 439 13.94 12.41 6.48
N GLY A 440 12.89 13.21 6.51
CA GLY A 440 11.64 12.92 5.84
C GLY A 440 10.40 13.29 6.63
N LEU A 441 9.47 12.36 6.70
CA LEU A 441 8.17 12.49 7.35
C LEU A 441 7.97 11.36 8.39
N ASP A 442 6.81 11.36 9.02
CA ASP A 442 6.31 10.24 9.82
C ASP A 442 4.76 10.19 9.75
N GLU A 443 4.17 9.18 10.40
CA GLU A 443 2.72 8.95 10.40
C GLU A 443 1.90 10.10 11.01
N THR A 444 2.51 11.02 11.75
CA THR A 444 1.80 12.16 12.34
C THR A 444 1.64 13.32 11.36
N LEU A 445 2.32 13.27 10.22
CA LEU A 445 2.36 14.33 9.20
C LEU A 445 1.65 13.92 7.92
N GLU A 446 1.79 12.66 7.49
CA GLU A 446 1.07 12.14 6.33
C GLU A 446 0.27 10.89 6.72
N GLY A 447 -1.01 10.85 6.36
CA GLY A 447 -1.90 9.74 6.74
C GLY A 447 -3.36 10.07 6.56
N GLU A 448 -4.20 9.40 7.33
CA GLU A 448 -5.65 9.56 7.31
C GLU A 448 -6.10 10.75 8.14
N GLU A 449 -7.13 11.45 7.68
CA GLU A 449 -7.81 12.47 8.46
C GLU A 449 -8.21 11.93 9.85
N GLY A 450 -7.88 12.71 10.88
CA GLY A 450 -8.16 12.36 12.29
C GLY A 450 -7.10 11.50 12.96
N ASP A 451 -6.22 10.82 12.22
CA ASP A 451 -5.11 10.04 12.78
C ASP A 451 -3.79 10.83 12.82
N THR A 452 -3.63 11.83 11.95
CA THR A 452 -2.43 12.65 11.85
C THR A 452 -2.46 13.84 12.81
N GLY A 453 -1.73 13.76 13.91
CA GLY A 453 -1.76 14.79 14.98
C GLY A 453 -1.02 16.08 14.66
N ASN A 454 -0.08 16.08 13.72
CA ASN A 454 0.78 17.21 13.36
C ASN A 454 0.56 17.73 11.93
N SER A 455 -0.36 17.15 11.17
CA SER A 455 -0.70 17.63 9.83
C SER A 455 -1.57 18.90 9.90
N TYR A 456 -1.31 19.83 8.98
CA TYR A 456 -2.10 21.06 8.83
C TYR A 456 -3.21 20.95 7.80
N VAL A 457 -3.21 19.87 6.98
CA VAL A 457 -4.16 19.62 5.88
C VAL A 457 -4.80 18.23 5.96
N SER A 458 -5.26 17.85 7.16
CA SER A 458 -5.99 16.61 7.42
C SER A 458 -5.25 15.32 7.02
N GLY A 459 -3.92 15.37 7.04
CA GLY A 459 -3.07 14.23 6.68
C GLY A 459 -2.47 14.30 5.29
N ASP A 460 -3.00 15.12 4.40
CA ASP A 460 -2.37 15.42 3.10
C ASP A 460 -1.16 16.35 3.25
N LYS A 461 -0.40 16.51 2.19
CA LYS A 461 0.69 17.49 2.06
C LYS A 461 0.26 18.67 1.20
N GLU A 462 0.75 19.86 1.52
CA GLU A 462 0.54 21.04 0.69
C GLU A 462 1.47 21.05 -0.53
N ASP A 463 2.69 20.54 -0.34
CA ASP A 463 3.73 20.45 -1.37
C ASP A 463 4.58 19.17 -1.19
N ILE A 464 5.65 19.05 -1.95
CA ILE A 464 6.61 17.94 -1.88
C ILE A 464 7.94 18.34 -1.22
N GLU A 465 8.00 19.48 -0.55
CA GLU A 465 9.19 19.93 0.16
C GLU A 465 9.34 19.23 1.52
N LEU A 466 10.58 19.17 2.00
CA LEU A 466 10.84 18.74 3.37
C LEU A 466 10.38 19.84 4.35
N LEU A 467 9.67 19.43 5.39
CA LEU A 467 9.04 20.33 6.35
C LEU A 467 10.05 21.01 7.29
N GLY A 468 9.62 22.13 7.86
CA GLY A 468 10.34 22.86 8.90
C GLY A 468 11.73 23.32 8.45
N VAL A 469 12.74 23.01 9.26
CA VAL A 469 14.15 23.41 9.00
C VAL A 469 15.00 22.27 8.44
N GLN A 470 14.37 21.19 7.97
CA GLN A 470 15.10 20.05 7.41
C GLN A 470 15.95 20.45 6.20
N ARG A 471 15.47 21.34 5.35
CA ARG A 471 16.23 21.86 4.21
C ARG A 471 17.50 22.59 4.66
N GLU A 472 17.41 23.42 5.69
CA GLU A 472 18.57 24.14 6.24
C GLU A 472 19.59 23.18 6.88
N LEU A 473 19.12 22.09 7.50
CA LEU A 473 20.02 21.06 8.02
C LEU A 473 20.76 20.37 6.87
N MET A 474 20.07 20.03 5.76
CA MET A 474 20.71 19.48 4.57
C MET A 474 21.82 20.38 4.04
N GLU A 475 21.56 21.68 3.92
CA GLU A 475 22.53 22.68 3.46
C GLU A 475 23.72 22.76 4.42
N ALA A 476 23.46 22.81 5.72
CA ALA A 476 24.50 22.86 6.74
C ALA A 476 25.42 21.62 6.73
N ILE A 477 24.88 20.43 6.46
CA ILE A 477 25.68 19.21 6.37
C ILE A 477 26.46 19.17 5.05
N ALA A 478 25.84 19.54 3.92
CA ALA A 478 26.52 19.61 2.62
C ALA A 478 27.71 20.57 2.66
N ASP A 479 27.58 21.71 3.33
CA ASP A 479 28.65 22.73 3.50
C ASP A 479 29.86 22.20 4.26
N THR A 480 29.75 21.12 5.04
CA THR A 480 30.90 20.51 5.73
C THR A 480 31.86 19.80 4.76
N GLY A 481 31.39 19.47 3.55
CA GLY A 481 32.14 18.73 2.55
C GLY A 481 32.47 17.30 2.95
N LYS A 482 31.84 16.76 3.98
CA LYS A 482 32.03 15.36 4.41
C LYS A 482 31.27 14.38 3.49
N PRO A 483 31.82 13.20 3.22
CA PRO A 483 31.09 12.15 2.53
C PRO A 483 29.78 11.85 3.25
N ALA A 484 28.68 11.81 2.52
CA ALA A 484 27.37 11.66 3.15
C ALA A 484 26.39 10.82 2.32
N VAL A 485 25.63 10.00 3.04
CA VAL A 485 24.52 9.20 2.54
C VAL A 485 23.22 9.81 3.06
N PHE A 486 22.35 10.23 2.16
CA PHE A 486 21.01 10.73 2.50
C PHE A 486 20.01 9.58 2.49
N CYS A 487 19.33 9.36 3.61
CA CYS A 487 18.30 8.35 3.82
C CYS A 487 16.95 9.04 4.04
N LEU A 488 16.04 8.91 3.07
CA LEU A 488 14.68 9.43 3.16
C LEU A 488 13.76 8.40 3.81
N LEU A 489 13.07 8.78 4.89
CA LEU A 489 11.98 8.03 5.50
C LEU A 489 10.68 8.82 5.27
N ALA A 490 9.86 8.35 4.34
CA ALA A 490 8.58 8.96 3.98
C ALA A 490 7.69 7.93 3.28
N GLY A 491 6.39 8.16 3.23
CA GLY A 491 5.45 7.29 2.52
C GLY A 491 5.13 7.74 1.10
N SER A 492 5.74 8.83 0.63
CA SER A 492 5.39 9.50 -0.61
C SER A 492 6.57 10.18 -1.28
N ASP A 493 6.34 10.74 -2.46
CA ASP A 493 7.27 11.58 -3.21
C ASP A 493 7.62 12.86 -2.44
N LEU A 494 8.91 13.22 -2.40
CA LEU A 494 9.44 14.49 -1.91
C LEU A 494 10.50 15.03 -2.87
N ASP A 495 10.74 16.35 -2.85
CA ASP A 495 11.80 16.98 -3.66
C ASP A 495 13.20 16.58 -3.16
N LEU A 496 13.86 15.76 -3.94
CA LEU A 496 15.20 15.25 -3.68
C LEU A 496 16.28 15.87 -4.60
N LYS A 497 15.95 16.91 -5.38
CA LYS A 497 16.92 17.52 -6.32
C LYS A 497 18.19 17.95 -5.62
N TYR A 498 18.04 18.65 -4.51
CA TYR A 498 19.21 19.09 -3.72
C TYR A 498 19.99 17.91 -3.13
N ALA A 499 19.30 16.93 -2.57
CA ALA A 499 19.95 15.73 -2.04
C ALA A 499 20.69 14.98 -3.15
N ALA A 500 20.08 14.82 -4.32
CA ALA A 500 20.69 14.19 -5.48
C ALA A 500 21.88 14.97 -6.05
N GLU A 501 21.92 16.30 -5.91
CA GLU A 501 23.06 17.13 -6.32
C GLU A 501 24.22 17.02 -5.32
N LYS A 502 23.95 17.16 -4.02
CA LYS A 502 24.97 17.42 -2.99
C LYS A 502 25.53 16.19 -2.29
N PHE A 503 24.72 15.13 -2.09
CA PHE A 503 25.15 13.95 -1.34
C PHE A 503 25.67 12.84 -2.25
N ASP A 504 26.58 12.02 -1.73
CA ASP A 504 27.23 10.93 -2.48
C ASP A 504 26.30 9.78 -2.80
N ALA A 505 25.36 9.49 -1.91
CA ALA A 505 24.29 8.53 -2.15
C ALA A 505 22.96 9.03 -1.59
N VAL A 506 21.86 8.60 -2.23
CA VAL A 506 20.48 8.90 -1.84
C VAL A 506 19.69 7.60 -1.85
N MET A 507 19.07 7.30 -0.72
CA MET A 507 18.25 6.10 -0.52
C MET A 507 16.85 6.47 -0.05
N MET A 508 15.83 5.80 -0.58
CA MET A 508 14.47 5.82 -0.07
C MET A 508 14.22 4.59 0.79
N LEU A 509 13.91 4.77 2.05
CA LEU A 509 13.69 3.68 3.02
C LEU A 509 12.21 3.45 3.36
N TRP A 510 11.30 4.31 2.92
CA TRP A 510 9.87 4.30 3.20
C TRP A 510 9.59 4.39 4.71
N TYR A 511 8.55 3.70 5.19
CA TYR A 511 8.30 3.36 6.58
C TYR A 511 8.63 1.87 6.75
N PRO A 512 9.86 1.52 7.21
CA PRO A 512 10.44 0.20 6.97
C PRO A 512 10.04 -0.90 7.97
N GLY A 513 9.12 -0.62 8.90
CA GLY A 513 8.68 -1.59 9.89
C GLY A 513 9.65 -1.80 11.05
N CYS A 514 9.30 -2.72 11.96
CA CYS A 514 10.02 -2.86 13.23
C CYS A 514 11.48 -3.35 13.10
N GLN A 515 11.86 -3.95 11.97
CA GLN A 515 13.21 -4.45 11.71
C GLN A 515 13.98 -3.56 10.71
N GLY A 516 13.44 -2.40 10.35
CA GLY A 516 13.96 -1.55 9.28
C GLY A 516 15.39 -1.08 9.49
N GLY A 517 15.80 -0.75 10.72
CA GLY A 517 17.17 -0.32 11.01
C GLY A 517 18.19 -1.43 10.79
N LYS A 518 17.84 -2.67 11.15
CA LYS A 518 18.70 -3.83 10.91
C LYS A 518 18.88 -4.08 9.41
N ALA A 519 17.81 -4.03 8.65
CA ALA A 519 17.84 -4.12 7.19
C ALA A 519 18.65 -2.98 6.57
N ALA A 520 18.48 -1.74 7.05
CA ALA A 520 19.23 -0.58 6.55
C ALA A 520 20.73 -0.73 6.78
N ALA A 521 21.16 -1.18 7.95
CA ALA A 521 22.58 -1.43 8.23
C ALA A 521 23.17 -2.47 7.26
N LYS A 522 22.50 -3.60 7.03
CA LYS A 522 22.96 -4.63 6.09
C LYS A 522 23.11 -4.08 4.67
N VAL A 523 22.18 -3.23 4.24
CA VAL A 523 22.26 -2.61 2.92
C VAL A 523 23.39 -1.58 2.88
N LEU A 524 23.48 -0.68 3.85
CA LEU A 524 24.52 0.37 3.88
C LEU A 524 25.93 -0.21 3.87
N PHE A 525 26.15 -1.34 4.53
CA PHE A 525 27.47 -2.01 4.62
C PHE A 525 27.67 -3.15 3.61
N GLY A 526 26.75 -3.37 2.68
CA GLY A 526 26.91 -4.26 1.54
C GLY A 526 26.75 -5.74 1.83
N GLU A 527 26.21 -6.14 2.98
CA GLU A 527 25.80 -7.52 3.23
C GLU A 527 24.66 -7.91 2.28
N ILE A 528 23.77 -6.96 1.99
CA ILE A 528 22.68 -7.07 1.01
C ILE A 528 22.79 -5.92 0.00
N SER A 529 22.69 -6.24 -1.29
CA SER A 529 22.55 -5.23 -2.33
C SER A 529 21.12 -4.66 -2.35
N PRO A 530 20.94 -3.33 -2.38
CA PRO A 530 19.60 -2.74 -2.54
C PRO A 530 18.99 -3.18 -3.87
N SER A 531 17.66 -3.37 -3.89
CA SER A 531 16.99 -3.92 -5.07
C SER A 531 15.53 -3.49 -5.20
N GLY A 532 15.09 -2.54 -4.38
CA GLY A 532 13.77 -1.93 -4.47
C GLY A 532 13.63 -1.07 -5.73
N LYS A 533 12.40 -0.91 -6.19
CA LYS A 533 12.02 -0.06 -7.32
C LYS A 533 10.92 0.90 -6.89
N LEU A 534 10.91 2.11 -7.41
CA LEU A 534 9.88 3.11 -7.07
C LEU A 534 8.50 2.65 -7.58
N PRO A 535 7.50 2.47 -6.69
CA PRO A 535 6.13 2.16 -7.09
C PRO A 535 5.31 3.41 -7.43
N VAL A 536 5.93 4.58 -7.35
CA VAL A 536 5.38 5.89 -7.70
C VAL A 536 6.43 6.73 -8.42
N THR A 537 5.98 7.64 -9.25
CA THR A 537 6.81 8.67 -9.87
C THR A 537 7.18 9.73 -8.84
N PHE A 538 8.46 10.12 -8.79
CA PHE A 538 8.91 11.31 -8.08
C PHE A 538 8.89 12.49 -9.05
N TYR A 539 8.03 13.46 -8.81
CA TYR A 539 7.81 14.61 -9.69
C TYR A 539 8.89 15.68 -9.50
N GLU A 540 9.21 16.42 -10.56
CA GLU A 540 10.14 17.55 -10.44
C GLU A 540 9.51 18.76 -9.75
N SER A 541 8.19 18.94 -9.86
CA SER A 541 7.43 20.04 -9.29
C SER A 541 5.94 19.72 -9.26
N LEU A 542 5.21 20.27 -8.30
CA LEU A 542 3.75 20.24 -8.26
C LEU A 542 3.08 21.16 -9.28
N GLU A 543 3.79 22.18 -9.79
CA GLU A 543 3.26 23.12 -10.80
C GLU A 543 2.82 22.41 -12.08
N GLU A 544 3.31 21.20 -12.29
CA GLU A 544 3.03 20.38 -13.47
C GLU A 544 1.82 19.46 -13.30
N LEU A 545 1.35 19.28 -12.07
CA LEU A 545 0.21 18.43 -11.78
C LEU A 545 -1.11 19.21 -11.92
N PRO A 546 -2.17 18.53 -12.39
CA PRO A 546 -3.53 19.07 -12.30
C PRO A 546 -3.93 19.38 -10.85
N ASP A 547 -5.01 20.17 -10.70
CA ASP A 547 -5.60 20.42 -9.38
C ASP A 547 -5.85 19.09 -8.63
N PHE A 548 -5.65 19.09 -7.32
CA PHE A 548 -5.78 17.85 -6.53
C PHE A 548 -7.19 17.25 -6.59
N THR A 549 -8.21 18.06 -6.79
CA THR A 549 -9.60 17.63 -6.95
C THR A 549 -9.94 17.15 -8.37
N ASP A 550 -9.07 17.37 -9.37
CA ASP A 550 -9.26 16.84 -10.72
C ASP A 550 -8.88 15.36 -10.76
N TYR A 551 -9.86 14.49 -10.97
CA TYR A 551 -9.68 13.04 -11.04
C TYR A 551 -9.46 12.50 -12.45
N SER A 552 -9.28 13.37 -13.44
CA SER A 552 -8.76 12.93 -14.74
C SER A 552 -7.32 12.43 -14.59
N MET A 553 -6.95 11.41 -15.34
CA MET A 553 -5.59 10.87 -15.31
C MET A 553 -4.61 11.65 -16.19
N LYS A 554 -5.08 12.63 -16.96
CA LYS A 554 -4.23 13.44 -17.83
C LYS A 554 -3.13 14.15 -17.04
N GLY A 555 -1.88 13.97 -17.49
CA GLY A 555 -0.71 14.58 -16.86
C GLY A 555 -0.28 13.95 -15.51
N ARG A 556 -0.95 12.88 -15.07
CA ARG A 556 -0.65 12.19 -13.81
C ARG A 556 0.01 10.84 -14.04
N THR A 557 0.81 10.41 -13.11
CA THR A 557 1.52 9.14 -13.08
C THR A 557 2.41 8.93 -14.33
N TYR A 558 3.31 7.99 -14.29
CA TYR A 558 4.17 7.68 -15.44
C TYR A 558 3.37 7.35 -16.71
N ARG A 559 2.13 6.87 -16.57
CA ARG A 559 1.29 6.43 -17.71
C ARG A 559 0.81 7.57 -18.58
N TYR A 560 0.60 8.77 -18.01
CA TYR A 560 -0.03 9.90 -18.70
C TYR A 560 0.78 11.20 -18.63
N MET A 561 1.90 11.24 -17.91
CA MET A 561 2.74 12.43 -17.85
C MET A 561 3.49 12.63 -19.17
N GLU A 562 3.65 13.89 -19.54
CA GLU A 562 4.37 14.31 -20.74
C GLU A 562 5.79 14.81 -20.43
N ARG A 563 6.09 15.04 -19.16
CA ARG A 563 7.34 15.65 -18.68
C ARG A 563 8.25 14.62 -18.02
N LYS A 564 9.51 15.02 -17.78
CA LYS A 564 10.47 14.16 -17.09
C LYS A 564 10.16 14.12 -15.59
N ALA A 565 10.29 12.96 -15.01
CA ALA A 565 10.29 12.79 -13.57
C ALA A 565 11.66 13.16 -12.97
N GLN A 566 11.70 13.49 -11.68
CA GLN A 566 12.94 13.51 -10.92
C GLN A 566 13.53 12.09 -10.84
N PHE A 567 12.69 11.13 -10.40
CA PHE A 567 12.96 9.69 -10.47
C PHE A 567 11.73 8.97 -11.00
N PRO A 568 11.87 8.19 -12.10
CA PRO A 568 10.73 7.53 -12.73
C PRO A 568 10.18 6.37 -11.91
N PHE A 569 8.89 6.05 -12.10
CA PHE A 569 8.30 4.79 -11.67
C PHE A 569 9.15 3.60 -12.15
N GLY A 570 9.31 2.57 -11.33
CA GLY A 570 10.10 1.38 -11.66
C GLY A 570 11.62 1.55 -11.57
N TYR A 571 12.10 2.75 -11.25
CA TYR A 571 13.52 3.04 -11.08
C TYR A 571 14.05 2.61 -9.70
N GLY A 572 15.31 2.18 -9.68
CA GLY A 572 16.10 1.86 -8.49
C GLY A 572 17.39 1.16 -8.89
N LEU A 573 18.49 1.54 -8.26
CA LEU A 573 19.84 0.99 -8.49
C LEU A 573 20.11 -0.21 -7.58
N THR A 574 21.08 -1.01 -7.99
CA THR A 574 21.71 -2.05 -7.17
C THR A 574 23.20 -1.77 -7.03
N TYR A 575 23.91 -2.47 -6.15
CA TYR A 575 25.37 -2.39 -6.10
C TYR A 575 26.07 -3.09 -7.27
N SER A 576 25.30 -3.77 -8.09
CA SER A 576 25.78 -4.42 -9.29
C SER A 576 25.23 -3.75 -10.55
N LYS A 577 25.49 -4.30 -11.70
CA LYS A 577 24.94 -3.81 -12.97
C LYS A 577 24.17 -4.94 -13.64
N VAL A 578 22.85 -4.94 -13.44
CA VAL A 578 21.95 -5.93 -14.05
C VAL A 578 21.36 -5.35 -15.34
N ALA A 579 21.37 -6.13 -16.40
CA ALA A 579 20.79 -5.75 -17.68
C ALA A 579 20.06 -6.92 -18.33
N VAL A 580 19.04 -6.61 -19.14
CA VAL A 580 18.44 -7.53 -20.09
C VAL A 580 19.20 -7.41 -21.39
N ASP A 581 19.85 -8.49 -21.83
CA ASP A 581 20.64 -8.51 -23.06
C ASP A 581 19.81 -8.90 -24.27
N LYS A 582 18.83 -9.80 -24.07
CA LYS A 582 17.92 -10.26 -25.13
C LYS A 582 16.52 -10.46 -24.60
N ALA A 583 15.55 -10.21 -25.44
CA ALA A 583 14.15 -10.49 -25.16
C ALA A 583 13.43 -10.97 -26.42
N GLU A 584 12.54 -11.94 -26.26
CA GLU A 584 11.75 -12.53 -27.33
C GLU A 584 10.33 -12.82 -26.86
N VAL A 585 9.33 -12.46 -27.67
CA VAL A 585 7.93 -12.77 -27.38
C VAL A 585 7.63 -14.21 -27.73
N LYS A 586 7.05 -14.95 -26.78
CA LYS A 586 6.60 -16.33 -26.92
C LYS A 586 5.07 -16.38 -26.79
N THR A 587 4.42 -17.02 -27.75
CA THR A 587 2.97 -17.26 -27.71
C THR A 587 2.70 -18.72 -27.41
N CYS A 588 1.91 -19.00 -26.37
CA CYS A 588 1.47 -20.35 -26.03
C CYS A 588 -0.08 -20.36 -25.90
N GLY A 589 -0.75 -20.72 -26.97
CA GLY A 589 -2.20 -20.58 -27.07
C GLY A 589 -2.63 -19.12 -26.99
N GLN A 590 -3.42 -18.74 -26.01
CA GLN A 590 -3.85 -17.34 -25.79
C GLN A 590 -2.90 -16.56 -24.86
N LYS A 591 -1.92 -17.22 -24.23
CA LYS A 591 -0.98 -16.56 -23.33
C LYS A 591 0.20 -16.01 -24.12
N ILE A 592 0.58 -14.80 -23.77
CA ILE A 592 1.73 -14.11 -24.33
C ILE A 592 2.75 -13.90 -23.20
N ASN A 593 3.94 -14.40 -23.39
CA ASN A 593 5.05 -14.29 -22.45
C ASN A 593 6.24 -13.59 -23.14
N VAL A 594 7.14 -13.03 -22.35
CA VAL A 594 8.45 -12.58 -22.84
C VAL A 594 9.52 -13.46 -22.21
N GLU A 595 10.27 -14.18 -23.03
CA GLU A 595 11.52 -14.81 -22.61
C GLU A 595 12.61 -13.75 -22.63
N VAL A 596 13.30 -13.57 -21.50
CA VAL A 596 14.40 -12.61 -21.37
C VAL A 596 15.67 -13.30 -20.91
N GLU A 597 16.79 -12.87 -21.45
CA GLU A 597 18.13 -13.22 -20.98
C GLU A 597 18.66 -12.05 -20.16
N VAL A 598 18.84 -12.27 -18.87
CA VAL A 598 19.23 -11.26 -17.88
C VAL A 598 20.60 -11.58 -17.36
N GLN A 599 21.49 -10.58 -17.35
CA GLN A 599 22.87 -10.73 -16.90
C GLN A 599 23.19 -9.76 -15.77
N ASN A 600 23.89 -10.26 -14.76
CA ASN A 600 24.55 -9.47 -13.75
C ASN A 600 26.01 -9.21 -14.19
N ASN A 601 26.27 -8.01 -14.71
CA ASN A 601 27.58 -7.58 -15.23
C ASN A 601 28.51 -6.99 -14.15
N GLY A 602 28.06 -6.95 -12.89
CA GLY A 602 28.82 -6.37 -11.79
C GLY A 602 29.50 -7.40 -10.89
N ALA A 603 30.10 -6.91 -9.80
CA ALA A 603 30.90 -7.70 -8.87
C ALA A 603 30.13 -8.20 -7.63
N TYR A 604 28.87 -7.78 -7.44
CA TYR A 604 28.07 -8.13 -6.29
C TYR A 604 26.95 -9.12 -6.68
N ASP A 605 26.70 -10.09 -5.82
CA ASP A 605 25.45 -10.84 -5.85
C ASP A 605 24.29 -9.86 -5.57
N THR A 606 23.20 -9.96 -6.33
CA THR A 606 22.08 -9.02 -6.18
C THR A 606 20.77 -9.65 -6.56
N GLU A 607 19.70 -9.19 -5.92
CA GLU A 607 18.37 -9.26 -6.52
C GLU A 607 18.16 -8.05 -7.44
N ASP A 608 17.31 -8.21 -8.44
CA ASP A 608 16.75 -7.11 -9.22
C ASP A 608 15.36 -7.47 -9.75
N VAL A 609 14.67 -6.51 -10.32
CA VAL A 609 13.31 -6.69 -10.88
C VAL A 609 13.33 -6.49 -12.38
N VAL A 610 13.08 -7.56 -13.13
CA VAL A 610 12.82 -7.46 -14.56
C VAL A 610 11.38 -7.02 -14.77
N GLN A 611 11.19 -5.98 -15.57
CA GLN A 611 9.92 -5.31 -15.84
C GLN A 611 9.63 -5.38 -17.34
N ILE A 612 8.38 -5.67 -17.69
CA ILE A 612 7.89 -5.68 -19.06
C ILE A 612 6.88 -4.54 -19.22
N TYR A 613 7.16 -3.66 -20.17
CA TYR A 613 6.26 -2.56 -20.53
C TYR A 613 5.71 -2.77 -21.94
N VAL A 614 4.45 -2.40 -22.15
CA VAL A 614 3.77 -2.54 -23.44
C VAL A 614 3.17 -1.19 -23.84
N LYS A 615 3.35 -0.83 -25.11
CA LYS A 615 2.72 0.33 -25.74
C LYS A 615 2.01 -0.10 -27.02
N ASN A 616 0.74 0.19 -27.13
CA ASN A 616 0.01 0.09 -28.40
C ASN A 616 0.32 1.31 -29.25
N ILE A 617 0.84 1.14 -30.46
CA ILE A 617 1.37 2.24 -31.29
C ILE A 617 0.47 2.62 -32.47
N ASP A 618 -0.56 1.85 -32.77
CA ASP A 618 -1.46 2.08 -33.90
C ASP A 618 -2.95 2.27 -33.49
N SER A 619 -3.23 2.36 -32.17
CA SER A 619 -4.54 2.72 -31.66
C SER A 619 -4.60 4.18 -31.21
N LYS A 620 -5.68 4.88 -31.61
CA LYS A 620 -5.96 6.26 -31.14
C LYS A 620 -6.43 6.31 -29.69
N ASN A 621 -6.92 5.20 -29.14
CA ASN A 621 -7.41 5.08 -27.78
C ASN A 621 -6.32 4.60 -26.80
N ALA A 622 -5.10 4.37 -27.29
CA ALA A 622 -3.98 3.96 -26.44
C ALA A 622 -3.58 5.06 -25.45
N ILE A 623 -3.13 4.66 -24.26
CA ILE A 623 -2.49 5.59 -23.33
C ILE A 623 -1.16 6.09 -23.90
N PRO A 624 -0.72 7.32 -23.53
CA PRO A 624 0.42 7.96 -24.19
C PRO A 624 1.75 7.25 -23.94
N ASN A 625 1.96 6.67 -22.76
CA ASN A 625 3.24 6.06 -22.37
C ASN A 625 3.15 4.52 -22.28
N PRO A 626 4.27 3.79 -22.40
CA PRO A 626 4.30 2.35 -22.16
C PRO A 626 3.83 2.02 -20.75
N MET A 627 2.93 1.04 -20.59
CA MET A 627 2.40 0.60 -19.31
C MET A 627 3.07 -0.67 -18.83
N LEU A 628 3.30 -0.79 -17.52
CA LEU A 628 3.76 -2.03 -16.89
C LEU A 628 2.75 -3.15 -17.16
N ALA A 629 3.24 -4.27 -17.67
CA ALA A 629 2.41 -5.41 -18.06
C ALA A 629 2.95 -6.76 -17.59
N GLY A 630 4.14 -6.77 -17.02
CA GLY A 630 4.76 -7.97 -16.42
C GLY A 630 5.94 -7.57 -15.56
N PHE A 631 6.20 -8.32 -14.50
CA PHE A 631 7.41 -8.16 -13.70
C PHE A 631 7.78 -9.45 -12.99
N GLN A 632 9.08 -9.61 -12.73
CA GLN A 632 9.60 -10.72 -11.95
C GLN A 632 10.88 -10.32 -11.21
N ARG A 633 10.87 -10.49 -9.89
CA ARG A 633 12.07 -10.39 -9.06
C ARG A 633 12.93 -11.63 -9.23
N ILE A 634 14.25 -11.44 -9.39
CA ILE A 634 15.22 -12.51 -9.56
C ILE A 634 16.47 -12.24 -8.71
N PHE A 635 17.13 -13.30 -8.28
CA PHE A 635 18.47 -13.24 -7.68
C PHE A 635 19.49 -13.70 -8.70
N LEU A 636 20.60 -12.96 -8.85
CA LEU A 636 21.72 -13.27 -9.73
C LEU A 636 23.04 -13.15 -8.99
N LYS A 637 23.88 -14.16 -9.09
CA LYS A 637 25.28 -14.06 -8.65
C LYS A 637 26.06 -13.11 -9.54
N ALA A 638 27.17 -12.59 -9.04
CA ALA A 638 28.11 -11.80 -9.82
C ALA A 638 28.53 -12.57 -11.10
N GLY A 639 28.38 -11.95 -12.27
CA GLY A 639 28.68 -12.55 -13.57
C GLY A 639 27.63 -13.57 -14.07
N GLU A 640 26.56 -13.87 -13.32
CA GLU A 640 25.54 -14.84 -13.74
C GLU A 640 24.65 -14.29 -14.86
N CYS A 641 24.41 -15.14 -15.86
CA CYS A 641 23.38 -14.94 -16.89
C CYS A 641 22.28 -15.97 -16.70
N ARG A 642 21.00 -15.53 -16.76
CA ARG A 642 19.83 -16.38 -16.58
C ARG A 642 18.74 -16.08 -17.58
N LYS A 643 18.09 -17.12 -18.08
CA LYS A 643 16.86 -17.00 -18.86
C LYS A 643 15.65 -17.17 -17.95
N ILE A 644 14.70 -16.27 -18.10
CA ILE A 644 13.38 -16.32 -17.42
C ILE A 644 12.27 -16.01 -18.40
N GLU A 645 11.07 -16.46 -18.09
CA GLU A 645 9.88 -16.22 -18.88
C GLU A 645 8.86 -15.46 -18.03
N ILE A 646 8.41 -14.31 -18.50
CA ILE A 646 7.51 -13.41 -17.78
C ILE A 646 6.19 -13.31 -18.55
N PRO A 647 5.05 -13.68 -17.93
CA PRO A 647 3.74 -13.54 -18.57
C PRO A 647 3.38 -12.05 -18.67
N ILE A 648 2.76 -11.68 -19.80
CA ILE A 648 2.22 -10.34 -20.01
C ILE A 648 0.73 -10.33 -19.62
N TRP A 649 0.33 -9.27 -18.96
CA TRP A 649 -1.07 -8.99 -18.65
C TRP A 649 -1.89 -8.82 -19.93
N GLU A 650 -2.92 -9.64 -20.09
CA GLU A 650 -3.74 -9.69 -21.33
C GLU A 650 -4.36 -8.34 -21.67
N LYS A 651 -4.73 -7.53 -20.65
CA LYS A 651 -5.30 -6.19 -20.87
C LYS A 651 -4.33 -5.20 -21.51
N ALA A 652 -3.02 -5.45 -21.46
CA ALA A 652 -2.02 -4.61 -22.11
C ALA A 652 -2.14 -4.59 -23.65
N PHE A 653 -2.83 -5.60 -24.21
CA PHE A 653 -3.12 -5.69 -25.64
C PHE A 653 -4.52 -5.18 -26.03
N THR A 654 -5.18 -4.49 -25.10
CA THR A 654 -6.50 -3.89 -25.30
C THR A 654 -6.44 -2.41 -24.99
N VAL A 655 -7.41 -1.67 -25.48
CA VAL A 655 -7.62 -0.25 -25.16
C VAL A 655 -9.02 -0.03 -24.60
N VAL A 656 -9.24 1.11 -23.98
CA VAL A 656 -10.57 1.55 -23.54
C VAL A 656 -10.93 2.81 -24.30
N ASP A 657 -12.13 2.84 -24.91
CA ASP A 657 -12.63 4.02 -25.58
C ASP A 657 -13.24 5.04 -24.58
N GLU A 658 -13.62 6.20 -25.08
CA GLU A 658 -14.21 7.27 -24.26
C GLU A 658 -15.53 6.89 -23.57
N THR A 659 -16.19 5.80 -24.02
CA THR A 659 -17.40 5.27 -23.39
C THR A 659 -17.11 4.28 -22.27
N GLY A 660 -15.85 3.97 -21.99
CA GLY A 660 -15.42 2.97 -21.02
C GLY A 660 -15.46 1.53 -21.55
N LYS A 661 -15.67 1.34 -22.86
CA LYS A 661 -15.69 0.00 -23.44
C LYS A 661 -14.27 -0.48 -23.74
N ARG A 662 -13.89 -1.59 -23.14
CA ARG A 662 -12.62 -2.26 -23.46
C ARG A 662 -12.76 -3.07 -24.74
N MET A 663 -11.77 -2.93 -25.62
CA MET A 663 -11.75 -3.57 -26.93
C MET A 663 -10.33 -3.89 -27.41
N GLU A 664 -10.23 -4.83 -28.34
CA GLU A 664 -9.02 -5.04 -29.11
C GLU A 664 -9.00 -4.01 -30.26
N GLU A 665 -8.06 -3.09 -30.22
CA GLU A 665 -7.82 -2.10 -31.27
C GLU A 665 -6.32 -1.97 -31.46
N GLY A 666 -5.88 -1.87 -32.72
CA GLY A 666 -4.47 -1.93 -33.06
C GLY A 666 -3.91 -3.35 -33.14
N LYS A 667 -2.83 -3.51 -33.88
CA LYS A 667 -2.13 -4.79 -34.07
C LYS A 667 -0.64 -4.67 -33.81
N LYS A 668 -0.12 -3.46 -33.68
CA LYS A 668 1.31 -3.20 -33.49
C LYS A 668 1.58 -2.72 -32.08
N PHE A 669 2.50 -3.39 -31.44
CA PHE A 669 2.89 -3.12 -30.06
C PHE A 669 4.41 -2.98 -29.95
N GLU A 670 4.82 -2.01 -29.14
CA GLU A 670 6.18 -1.97 -28.61
C GLU A 670 6.18 -2.66 -27.26
N ILE A 671 7.04 -3.66 -27.11
CA ILE A 671 7.25 -4.38 -25.87
C ILE A 671 8.70 -4.11 -25.42
N TYR A 672 8.84 -3.67 -24.20
CA TYR A 672 10.14 -3.34 -23.61
C TYR A 672 10.42 -4.27 -22.43
N ALA A 673 11.64 -4.81 -22.37
CA ALA A 673 12.11 -5.66 -21.28
C ALA A 673 13.38 -5.08 -20.68
N GLY A 674 13.38 -4.82 -19.38
CA GLY A 674 14.53 -4.22 -18.68
C GLY A 674 14.31 -4.19 -17.17
N CYS A 675 15.24 -3.52 -16.45
CA CYS A 675 15.15 -3.36 -14.99
C CYS A 675 14.66 -1.96 -14.57
N SER A 676 14.16 -1.17 -15.54
CA SER A 676 13.59 0.17 -15.34
C SER A 676 12.57 0.48 -16.43
N GLN A 677 11.85 1.59 -16.26
CA GLN A 677 10.93 2.12 -17.26
C GLN A 677 11.67 2.50 -18.58
N PRO A 678 11.04 2.33 -19.77
CA PRO A 678 11.66 2.65 -21.05
C PRO A 678 11.52 4.15 -21.40
N ASP A 679 12.11 5.00 -20.58
CA ASP A 679 12.13 6.46 -20.77
C ASP A 679 13.55 7.03 -20.73
N GLU A 680 13.73 8.25 -21.25
CA GLU A 680 15.04 8.90 -21.34
C GLU A 680 15.65 9.21 -19.96
N LYS A 681 14.82 9.48 -18.93
CA LYS A 681 15.32 9.75 -17.57
C LYS A 681 15.87 8.48 -16.92
N SER A 682 15.17 7.36 -17.06
CA SER A 682 15.68 6.05 -16.60
C SER A 682 17.00 5.70 -17.27
N LYS A 683 17.13 5.96 -18.58
CA LYS A 683 18.37 5.77 -19.32
C LYS A 683 19.50 6.70 -18.83
N GLU A 684 19.19 7.97 -18.58
CA GLU A 684 20.14 8.93 -18.01
C GLU A 684 20.69 8.45 -16.66
N LEU A 685 19.80 7.95 -15.79
CA LEU A 685 20.15 7.54 -14.43
C LEU A 685 20.85 6.17 -14.37
N THR A 686 20.47 5.21 -15.22
CA THR A 686 21.02 3.83 -15.20
C THR A 686 22.15 3.60 -16.21
N GLY A 687 22.19 4.42 -17.27
CA GLY A 687 23.05 4.17 -18.44
C GLY A 687 22.58 3.00 -19.32
N ILE A 688 21.39 2.43 -19.04
CA ILE A 688 20.84 1.24 -19.73
C ILE A 688 19.47 1.56 -20.27
N MET A 689 19.18 1.13 -21.50
CA MET A 689 17.84 1.15 -22.09
C MET A 689 17.24 -0.25 -22.08
N PRO A 690 15.97 -0.43 -21.74
CA PRO A 690 15.29 -1.72 -21.94
C PRO A 690 15.35 -2.19 -23.39
N VAL A 691 15.42 -3.51 -23.58
CA VAL A 691 15.38 -4.14 -24.91
C VAL A 691 13.98 -3.92 -25.50
N LYS A 692 13.93 -3.35 -26.71
CA LYS A 692 12.68 -3.06 -27.43
C LYS A 692 12.40 -4.14 -28.45
N ILE A 693 11.17 -4.64 -28.47
CA ILE A 693 10.64 -5.58 -29.45
C ILE A 693 9.43 -4.91 -30.14
N ILE A 694 9.37 -4.97 -31.47
CA ILE A 694 8.14 -4.67 -32.22
C ILE A 694 7.41 -5.98 -32.43
N TRP A 695 6.20 -6.06 -31.93
CA TRP A 695 5.37 -7.26 -32.02
C TRP A 695 4.05 -6.94 -32.73
N GLU A 696 3.67 -7.83 -33.67
CA GLU A 696 2.39 -7.75 -34.37
C GLU A 696 1.50 -8.92 -33.93
N LYS A 697 0.27 -8.58 -33.47
CA LYS A 697 -0.74 -9.55 -32.99
C LYS A 697 -1.43 -10.23 -34.14
#